data_4dc43cabf99ddfed838cccbcffc331d5
#
_entry.id   4dc43cabf99ddfed838cccbcffc331d5
#
_cell.length_a   1.000
_cell.length_b   1.000
_cell.length_c   1.000
_cell.angle_alpha   90.00
_cell.angle_beta   90.00
_cell.angle_gamma   90.00
#
_symmetry.space_group_name_H-M   'P 1'
#
loop_
_entity.id
_entity.type
_entity.pdbx_description
1 polymer ?
#
loop_
_entity_poly.entity_id
_entity_poly.type
_entity_poly.pdbx_seq_one_letter_code
_entity_poly.pdbx_strand_id
1 'polypeptide(L)'
;MTQQHITGLTPQQVAESRAKHGANVLTPPEKEPLWKQFLEKFTDPLIIILMIAGALSIGISLYERFGLGEGAEVFFEPVGIFVAIFLATGLAFYFELQADKEFTILNQVNDDEMVEVIRDGNATHIARRDVVVGDVVVINTGEEVPADGDLITAVSLAVDESTLTGEPLCRKSTDEKDFDTNATFATNHVLKGTKVMEGHGLMQVTAVGDHTEQGKVFEAVQIDSSVKTPLNEQLDGLGDLITKVSYGIAALIVVGRVIMCFVGGLEIGNANVPGMELFTTSAGIAAFIAYLLQTCMIAVTLIVVAVPEGLPMAVTLSLAYSMRRMLKTNNLVRKMHACETMGATTVICTDKTGTLTQNQMHVDEFKVYGQAAEAMIAEGIATNSTAELDFSNKSKPNVLGNPTEGALLLWLNDQGTDYRTLREGAKVVEELPFSTERKYMATVVQSAAVPGKRMLYVKGAPEIVYALCHTAEVKLDELNAQLLSWQNRAMRTLGFAWAEVAEGKEPIKDGKVACASLRFVAAAAIADPVRSDVPAAVKECINAGISIKIVTGDTPGTAKEIGRQIGLWQNTDNDSHIITGPEFAALSDQELEARINDLKIIARARPMDKKRLVETLQRKGQVVAVTGDGTNDAPALKAAHVGLSMGDGTSVAKEASDITIIDNSFSSIGKAVMWGRSLYQNIQRFLLFQLTVNVTACLLVLCGAFMGTESPLTVTQMLWINLIMDTFAAMALASLPPSESVMLEKPRDRKAFILNREMLGEIVGVGGFFFVMLLALLYIFQHADITQLTDLWNLQLGAKGHVTAYELTLLFTIFVMTHFFYLFNARAFHTGRSALHFKGCKGLLVIALIILVGQVIMVEIPGIQQFFNVTGLKPIDWVIIVIGSSLVLWVRELWHAIRK
;
A
#
# COMPACT_ATOMS: atom_id res chain seq x y z
N MET A 1 16.05 45.07 -18.16
CA MET A 1 15.26 44.95 -16.91
C MET A 1 16.22 44.71 -15.77
N THR A 2 16.27 45.59 -14.78
CA THR A 2 17.15 45.51 -13.60
C THR A 2 16.78 44.21 -12.84
N GLN A 3 17.72 43.29 -12.74
CA GLN A 3 17.60 42.12 -11.84
C GLN A 3 17.50 42.70 -10.41
N GLN A 4 16.30 42.73 -9.85
CA GLN A 4 16.10 42.89 -8.42
C GLN A 4 16.73 41.67 -7.73
N HIS A 5 17.78 41.84 -6.98
CA HIS A 5 18.37 40.83 -6.10
C HIS A 5 17.34 40.50 -5.03
N ILE A 6 16.60 39.42 -5.21
CA ILE A 6 15.64 38.94 -4.23
C ILE A 6 16.45 38.19 -3.17
N THR A 7 16.56 38.74 -1.99
CA THR A 7 17.34 38.18 -0.88
C THR A 7 16.55 37.15 -0.04
N GLY A 8 15.20 37.20 -0.08
CA GLY A 8 14.36 36.35 0.78
C GLY A 8 14.50 36.68 2.27
N LEU A 9 13.94 35.82 3.13
CA LEU A 9 13.97 35.99 4.58
C LEU A 9 15.30 35.51 5.19
N THR A 10 15.78 36.22 6.23
CA THR A 10 16.89 35.75 7.08
C THR A 10 16.38 34.72 8.11
N PRO A 11 17.25 33.86 8.69
CA PRO A 11 16.86 32.87 9.68
C PRO A 11 16.08 33.44 10.89
N GLN A 12 16.42 34.66 11.29
CA GLN A 12 15.74 35.34 12.39
C GLN A 12 14.31 35.75 11.99
N GLN A 13 14.13 36.30 10.79
CA GLN A 13 12.82 36.67 10.24
C GLN A 13 11.93 35.46 10.02
N VAL A 14 12.51 34.32 9.62
CA VAL A 14 11.78 33.03 9.53
C VAL A 14 11.23 32.60 10.90
N ALA A 15 12.04 32.70 11.97
CA ALA A 15 11.61 32.38 13.32
C ALA A 15 10.51 33.33 13.82
N GLU A 16 10.63 34.63 13.56
CA GLU A 16 9.60 35.64 13.92
C GLU A 16 8.30 35.40 13.15
N SER A 17 8.37 35.14 11.85
CA SER A 17 7.19 34.84 11.02
C SER A 17 6.48 33.55 11.48
N ARG A 18 7.25 32.51 11.78
CA ARG A 18 6.69 31.26 12.32
C ARG A 18 5.99 31.45 13.67
N ALA A 19 6.56 32.25 14.55
CA ALA A 19 5.95 32.56 15.84
C ALA A 19 4.63 33.35 15.69
N LYS A 20 4.54 34.22 14.67
CA LYS A 20 3.39 35.11 14.43
C LYS A 20 2.26 34.43 13.64
N HIS A 21 2.60 33.64 12.61
CA HIS A 21 1.65 33.12 11.62
C HIS A 21 1.49 31.59 11.68
N GLY A 22 2.27 30.89 12.53
CA GLY A 22 2.25 29.45 12.64
C GLY A 22 3.06 28.71 11.56
N ALA A 23 2.91 27.39 11.52
CA ALA A 23 3.52 26.53 10.51
C ALA A 23 2.55 26.32 9.34
N ASN A 24 3.08 25.97 8.17
CA ASN A 24 2.26 25.67 7.00
C ASN A 24 1.66 24.24 7.05
N VAL A 25 0.92 23.98 8.12
CA VAL A 25 0.23 22.70 8.38
C VAL A 25 -1.26 23.01 8.53
N LEU A 26 -2.11 22.20 7.90
CA LEU A 26 -3.54 22.25 8.12
C LEU A 26 -3.88 21.54 9.42
N THR A 27 -4.65 22.20 10.29
CA THR A 27 -5.06 21.60 11.56
C THR A 27 -6.13 20.54 11.30
N PRO A 28 -5.90 19.27 11.66
CA PRO A 28 -6.93 18.24 11.51
C PRO A 28 -8.18 18.64 12.30
N PRO A 29 -9.40 18.29 11.82
CA PRO A 29 -10.63 18.54 12.60
C PRO A 29 -10.52 17.92 13.99
N GLU A 30 -11.05 18.60 14.99
CA GLU A 30 -11.04 18.10 16.36
C GLU A 30 -11.69 16.72 16.40
N LYS A 31 -10.90 15.71 16.77
CA LYS A 31 -11.43 14.36 16.99
C LYS A 31 -12.42 14.40 18.14
N GLU A 32 -13.53 13.69 18.01
CA GLU A 32 -14.46 13.52 19.12
C GLU A 32 -13.74 12.97 20.35
N PRO A 33 -14.16 13.38 21.58
CA PRO A 33 -13.54 12.90 22.81
C PRO A 33 -13.55 11.36 22.87
N LEU A 34 -12.45 10.76 23.32
CA LEU A 34 -12.29 9.30 23.34
C LEU A 34 -13.43 8.58 24.07
N TRP A 35 -13.96 9.18 25.14
CA TRP A 35 -15.09 8.60 25.89
C TRP A 35 -16.37 8.52 25.04
N LYS A 36 -16.61 9.50 24.14
CA LYS A 36 -17.78 9.49 23.25
C LYS A 36 -17.63 8.42 22.18
N GLN A 37 -16.46 8.34 21.53
CA GLN A 37 -16.14 7.28 20.58
C GLN A 37 -16.26 5.89 21.21
N PHE A 38 -15.84 5.75 22.47
CA PHE A 38 -16.00 4.49 23.22
C PHE A 38 -17.47 4.15 23.47
N LEU A 39 -18.29 5.14 23.85
CA LEU A 39 -19.72 4.92 24.08
C LEU A 39 -20.49 4.59 22.80
N GLU A 40 -20.07 5.11 21.65
CA GLU A 40 -20.67 4.78 20.36
C GLU A 40 -20.53 3.29 20.02
N LYS A 41 -19.49 2.61 20.52
CA LYS A 41 -19.33 1.16 20.31
C LYS A 41 -20.46 0.35 20.92
N PHE A 42 -21.12 0.86 21.97
CA PHE A 42 -22.28 0.19 22.57
C PHE A 42 -23.57 0.29 21.72
N THR A 43 -23.54 1.02 20.62
CA THR A 43 -24.64 1.02 19.63
C THR A 43 -24.51 -0.10 18.58
N ASP A 44 -23.41 -0.87 18.62
CA ASP A 44 -23.25 -2.03 17.75
C ASP A 44 -24.39 -3.05 17.99
N PRO A 45 -25.05 -3.55 16.94
CA PRO A 45 -26.16 -4.50 17.07
C PRO A 45 -25.80 -5.76 17.86
N LEU A 46 -24.56 -6.24 17.77
CA LEU A 46 -24.09 -7.41 18.49
C LEU A 46 -23.95 -7.13 19.99
N ILE A 47 -23.38 -5.99 20.34
CA ILE A 47 -23.25 -5.55 21.73
C ILE A 47 -24.64 -5.34 22.34
N ILE A 48 -25.58 -4.81 21.55
CA ILE A 48 -26.99 -4.70 22.00
C ILE A 48 -27.58 -6.07 22.30
N ILE A 49 -27.36 -7.07 21.43
CA ILE A 49 -27.83 -8.44 21.68
C ILE A 49 -27.21 -9.03 22.95
N LEU A 50 -25.90 -8.81 23.16
CA LEU A 50 -25.21 -9.23 24.38
C LEU A 50 -25.74 -8.52 25.63
N MET A 51 -26.06 -7.21 25.55
CA MET A 51 -26.69 -6.48 26.65
C MET A 51 -28.10 -7.04 26.97
N ILE A 52 -28.85 -7.42 25.92
CA ILE A 52 -30.15 -8.08 26.11
C ILE A 52 -29.96 -9.44 26.81
N ALA A 53 -28.92 -10.21 26.40
CA ALA A 53 -28.60 -11.48 27.05
C ALA A 53 -28.24 -11.28 28.53
N GLY A 54 -27.39 -10.29 28.82
CA GLY A 54 -27.06 -9.93 30.20
C GLY A 54 -28.29 -9.55 31.02
N ALA A 55 -29.22 -8.78 30.44
CA ALA A 55 -30.47 -8.41 31.10
C ALA A 55 -31.39 -9.63 31.34
N LEU A 56 -31.47 -10.56 30.37
CA LEU A 56 -32.19 -11.83 30.54
C LEU A 56 -31.55 -12.70 31.64
N SER A 57 -30.22 -12.78 31.68
CA SER A 57 -29.48 -13.52 32.70
C SER A 57 -29.75 -12.92 34.11
N ILE A 58 -29.81 -11.58 34.25
CA ILE A 58 -30.23 -10.94 35.51
C ILE A 58 -31.64 -11.39 35.87
N GLY A 59 -32.55 -11.42 34.91
CA GLY A 59 -33.94 -11.87 35.13
C GLY A 59 -34.01 -13.30 35.66
N ILE A 60 -33.23 -14.20 35.12
CA ILE A 60 -33.10 -15.61 35.56
C ILE A 60 -32.54 -15.65 37.00
N SER A 61 -31.42 -14.94 37.24
CA SER A 61 -30.77 -14.91 38.56
C SER A 61 -31.67 -14.32 39.64
N LEU A 62 -32.50 -13.32 39.33
CA LEU A 62 -33.52 -12.79 40.26
C LEU A 62 -34.59 -13.86 40.58
N TYR A 63 -35.04 -14.61 39.61
CA TYR A 63 -35.99 -15.71 39.82
C TYR A 63 -35.38 -16.83 40.67
N GLU A 64 -34.15 -17.24 40.39
CA GLU A 64 -33.41 -18.27 41.14
C GLU A 64 -33.18 -17.83 42.59
N ARG A 65 -32.77 -16.56 42.81
CA ARG A 65 -32.52 -16.00 44.14
C ARG A 65 -33.80 -15.85 44.98
N PHE A 66 -34.85 -15.26 44.42
CA PHE A 66 -36.04 -14.87 45.15
C PHE A 66 -37.21 -15.89 45.02
N GLY A 67 -37.24 -16.65 43.91
CA GLY A 67 -38.24 -17.65 43.65
C GLY A 67 -37.87 -19.04 44.16
N LEU A 68 -36.60 -19.46 43.94
CA LEU A 68 -36.07 -20.76 44.32
C LEU A 68 -35.25 -20.73 45.62
N GLY A 69 -34.84 -19.55 46.09
CA GLY A 69 -34.08 -19.39 47.34
C GLY A 69 -32.60 -19.73 47.25
N GLU A 70 -32.05 -19.69 46.05
CA GLU A 70 -30.64 -20.00 45.85
C GLU A 70 -29.69 -18.92 46.39
N GLY A 71 -28.42 -19.19 46.50
CA GLY A 71 -27.39 -18.29 47.00
C GLY A 71 -27.19 -17.03 46.15
N ALA A 72 -26.40 -16.05 46.60
CA ALA A 72 -26.07 -14.87 45.82
C ALA A 72 -25.13 -15.17 44.66
N GLU A 73 -24.64 -16.39 44.54
CA GLU A 73 -23.71 -16.88 43.51
C GLU A 73 -24.31 -16.86 42.10
N VAL A 74 -25.65 -16.94 42.00
CA VAL A 74 -26.40 -16.86 40.71
C VAL A 74 -26.17 -15.52 39.96
N PHE A 75 -25.70 -14.48 40.61
CA PHE A 75 -25.41 -13.18 39.99
C PHE A 75 -24.02 -13.13 39.34
N PHE A 76 -23.15 -14.14 39.52
CA PHE A 76 -21.81 -14.13 38.89
C PHE A 76 -21.87 -14.21 37.38
N GLU A 77 -22.77 -15.02 36.80
CA GLU A 77 -22.93 -15.15 35.37
C GLU A 77 -23.34 -13.83 34.70
N PRO A 78 -24.43 -13.13 35.07
CA PRO A 78 -24.75 -11.84 34.47
C PRO A 78 -23.66 -10.78 34.66
N VAL A 79 -23.01 -10.75 35.81
CA VAL A 79 -21.88 -9.85 36.04
C VAL A 79 -20.72 -10.21 35.10
N GLY A 80 -20.45 -11.50 34.92
CA GLY A 80 -19.45 -12.01 33.94
C GLY A 80 -19.76 -11.56 32.51
N ILE A 81 -21.01 -11.64 32.07
CA ILE A 81 -21.45 -11.16 30.75
C ILE A 81 -21.13 -9.66 30.58
N PHE A 82 -21.52 -8.79 31.54
CA PHE A 82 -21.26 -7.36 31.45
C PHE A 82 -19.76 -7.03 31.48
N VAL A 83 -18.99 -7.69 32.36
CA VAL A 83 -17.52 -7.54 32.39
C VAL A 83 -16.89 -7.96 31.08
N ALA A 84 -17.33 -9.07 30.49
CA ALA A 84 -16.83 -9.52 29.21
C ALA A 84 -17.19 -8.56 28.07
N ILE A 85 -18.41 -8.02 28.02
CA ILE A 85 -18.81 -6.97 27.08
C ILE A 85 -17.89 -5.75 27.19
N PHE A 86 -17.66 -5.28 28.43
CA PHE A 86 -16.81 -4.11 28.66
C PHE A 86 -15.34 -4.36 28.21
N LEU A 87 -14.79 -5.54 28.51
CA LEU A 87 -13.46 -5.93 28.09
C LEU A 87 -13.37 -6.09 26.57
N ALA A 88 -14.38 -6.71 25.94
CA ALA A 88 -14.45 -6.87 24.48
C ALA A 88 -14.46 -5.51 23.78
N THR A 89 -15.39 -4.65 24.19
CA THR A 89 -15.51 -3.31 23.62
C THR A 89 -14.26 -2.47 23.87
N GLY A 90 -13.67 -2.57 25.07
CA GLY A 90 -12.43 -1.88 25.43
C GLY A 90 -11.23 -2.32 24.61
N LEU A 91 -11.09 -3.62 24.38
CA LEU A 91 -9.99 -4.18 23.57
C LEU A 91 -10.15 -3.82 22.10
N ALA A 92 -11.35 -3.94 21.54
CA ALA A 92 -11.66 -3.52 20.18
C ALA A 92 -11.35 -2.02 19.97
N PHE A 93 -11.79 -1.18 20.88
CA PHE A 93 -11.50 0.26 20.87
C PHE A 93 -9.99 0.57 20.97
N TYR A 94 -9.26 -0.15 21.83
CA TYR A 94 -7.82 -0.01 21.94
C TYR A 94 -7.09 -0.32 20.62
N PHE A 95 -7.48 -1.39 19.94
CA PHE A 95 -6.87 -1.75 18.65
C PHE A 95 -7.24 -0.76 17.54
N GLU A 96 -8.43 -0.21 17.54
CA GLU A 96 -8.83 0.86 16.63
C GLU A 96 -7.96 2.10 16.82
N LEU A 97 -7.72 2.50 18.08
CA LEU A 97 -6.80 3.60 18.39
C LEU A 97 -5.36 3.31 17.94
N GLN A 98 -4.92 2.06 17.99
CA GLN A 98 -3.59 1.68 17.48
C GLN A 98 -3.54 1.78 15.96
N ALA A 99 -4.57 1.34 15.25
CA ALA A 99 -4.65 1.50 13.79
C ALA A 99 -4.64 2.98 13.39
N ASP A 100 -5.41 3.82 14.08
CA ASP A 100 -5.45 5.27 13.86
C ASP A 100 -4.08 5.94 14.06
N LYS A 101 -3.31 5.50 15.04
CA LYS A 101 -1.95 6.00 15.26
C LYS A 101 -1.02 5.65 14.08
N GLU A 102 -1.09 4.43 13.57
CA GLU A 102 -0.29 4.03 12.42
C GLU A 102 -0.66 4.85 11.17
N PHE A 103 -1.94 5.14 10.94
CA PHE A 103 -2.38 6.02 9.85
C PHE A 103 -1.93 7.47 10.04
N THR A 104 -1.94 7.98 11.27
CA THR A 104 -1.47 9.34 11.57
C THR A 104 0.03 9.49 11.23
N ILE A 105 0.86 8.49 11.58
CA ILE A 105 2.28 8.48 11.23
C ILE A 105 2.50 8.49 9.71
N LEU A 106 1.70 7.70 8.96
CA LEU A 106 1.79 7.65 7.51
C LEU A 106 1.36 8.98 6.86
N ASN A 107 0.35 9.65 7.41
CA ASN A 107 -0.07 10.97 6.94
C ASN A 107 1.02 12.05 7.13
N GLN A 108 1.73 12.03 8.26
CA GLN A 108 2.83 12.97 8.51
C GLN A 108 3.97 12.85 7.48
N VAL A 109 4.24 11.65 6.97
CA VAL A 109 5.28 11.45 5.93
C VAL A 109 4.87 12.11 4.61
N ASN A 110 3.59 12.22 4.31
CA ASN A 110 3.09 12.91 3.10
C ASN A 110 3.32 14.43 3.14
N ASP A 111 3.38 15.05 4.33
CA ASP A 111 3.55 16.50 4.49
C ASP A 111 5.03 16.96 4.38
N ASP A 112 5.97 16.02 4.25
CA ASP A 112 7.42 16.32 4.16
C ASP A 112 7.92 16.57 2.72
N GLU A 113 7.03 16.90 1.78
CA GLU A 113 7.42 17.25 0.41
C GLU A 113 8.33 18.49 0.40
N MET A 114 9.44 18.40 -0.36
CA MET A 114 10.44 19.46 -0.41
C MET A 114 10.03 20.56 -1.40
N VAL A 115 10.18 21.82 -0.99
CA VAL A 115 9.85 23.01 -1.75
C VAL A 115 11.10 23.88 -1.86
N GLU A 116 11.35 24.44 -3.05
CA GLU A 116 12.45 25.35 -3.28
C GLU A 116 12.09 26.79 -2.86
N VAL A 117 12.87 27.34 -1.94
CA VAL A 117 12.70 28.72 -1.44
C VAL A 117 13.99 29.52 -1.51
N ILE A 118 13.86 30.82 -1.69
CA ILE A 118 15.00 31.74 -1.65
C ILE A 118 15.05 32.34 -0.25
N ARG A 119 16.09 32.04 0.52
CA ARG A 119 16.37 32.59 1.85
C ARG A 119 17.81 33.05 1.91
N ASP A 120 18.04 34.21 2.49
CA ASP A 120 19.39 34.82 2.65
C ASP A 120 20.19 34.86 1.33
N GLY A 121 19.49 35.15 0.21
CA GLY A 121 20.05 35.23 -1.14
C GLY A 121 20.38 33.92 -1.81
N ASN A 122 20.10 32.78 -1.16
CA ASN A 122 20.37 31.43 -1.69
C ASN A 122 19.07 30.62 -1.90
N ALA A 123 18.98 29.88 -2.99
CA ALA A 123 17.94 28.90 -3.20
C ALA A 123 18.23 27.69 -2.32
N THR A 124 17.24 27.27 -1.51
CA THR A 124 17.35 26.15 -0.58
C THR A 124 16.07 25.32 -0.63
N HIS A 125 16.19 24.01 -0.44
CA HIS A 125 15.02 23.11 -0.34
C HIS A 125 14.64 22.91 1.13
N ILE A 126 13.39 23.19 1.44
CA ILE A 126 12.81 23.01 2.78
C ILE A 126 11.55 22.15 2.70
N ALA A 127 11.17 21.49 3.79
CA ALA A 127 9.90 20.78 3.84
C ALA A 127 8.72 21.77 3.69
N ARG A 128 7.67 21.40 2.98
CA ARG A 128 6.46 22.23 2.76
C ARG A 128 5.92 22.81 4.06
N ARG A 129 5.92 22.03 5.15
CA ARG A 129 5.49 22.48 6.49
C ARG A 129 6.33 23.61 7.09
N ASP A 130 7.56 23.79 6.59
CA ASP A 130 8.51 24.78 7.09
C ASP A 130 8.46 26.11 6.33
N VAL A 131 7.59 26.21 5.32
CA VAL A 131 7.29 27.47 4.61
C VAL A 131 6.57 28.41 5.58
N VAL A 132 6.99 29.69 5.58
CA VAL A 132 6.43 30.75 6.43
C VAL A 132 5.96 31.94 5.60
N VAL A 133 5.09 32.77 6.18
CA VAL A 133 4.66 34.04 5.53
C VAL A 133 5.86 34.95 5.30
N GLY A 134 5.98 35.46 4.05
CA GLY A 134 7.08 36.28 3.59
C GLY A 134 8.20 35.52 2.86
N ASP A 135 8.20 34.18 2.89
CA ASP A 135 9.13 33.39 2.07
C ASP A 135 8.93 33.69 0.57
N VAL A 136 10.00 33.60 -0.18
CA VAL A 136 9.97 33.62 -1.64
C VAL A 136 10.13 32.18 -2.13
N VAL A 137 9.08 31.67 -2.77
CA VAL A 137 9.02 30.31 -3.29
C VAL A 137 9.19 30.31 -4.80
N VAL A 138 9.99 29.38 -5.31
CA VAL A 138 10.11 29.07 -6.74
C VAL A 138 9.02 28.08 -7.09
N ILE A 139 8.20 28.38 -8.09
CA ILE A 139 7.15 27.49 -8.58
C ILE A 139 7.41 27.12 -10.03
N ASN A 140 7.42 25.83 -10.34
CA ASN A 140 7.72 25.28 -11.67
C ASN A 140 6.58 24.40 -12.19
N THR A 141 6.54 24.19 -13.50
CA THR A 141 5.57 23.28 -14.13
C THR A 141 5.60 21.91 -13.49
N GLY A 142 4.42 21.39 -13.12
CA GLY A 142 4.24 20.09 -12.48
C GLY A 142 4.31 20.11 -10.96
N GLU A 143 4.58 21.26 -10.35
CA GLU A 143 4.60 21.45 -8.90
C GLU A 143 3.24 21.93 -8.37
N GLU A 144 2.99 21.64 -7.11
CA GLU A 144 1.84 22.16 -6.36
C GLU A 144 2.28 23.42 -5.59
N VAL A 145 1.45 24.44 -5.64
CA VAL A 145 1.68 25.70 -4.89
C VAL A 145 1.59 25.40 -3.39
N PRO A 146 2.67 25.62 -2.62
CA PRO A 146 2.75 25.15 -1.22
C PRO A 146 1.97 26.00 -0.22
N ALA A 147 1.68 27.26 -0.55
CA ALA A 147 1.01 28.23 0.30
C ALA A 147 0.33 29.30 -0.57
N ASP A 148 -0.57 30.10 -0.01
CA ASP A 148 -1.11 31.26 -0.76
C ASP A 148 -0.06 32.36 -0.88
N GLY A 149 0.01 33.03 -2.02
CA GLY A 149 0.98 34.04 -2.24
C GLY A 149 0.76 34.92 -3.46
N ASP A 150 1.45 36.04 -3.48
CA ASP A 150 1.47 37.00 -4.58
C ASP A 150 2.68 36.78 -5.49
N LEU A 151 2.46 36.82 -6.80
CA LEU A 151 3.50 36.59 -7.78
C LEU A 151 4.44 37.80 -7.84
N ILE A 152 5.73 37.54 -7.72
CA ILE A 152 6.80 38.51 -7.97
C ILE A 152 7.16 38.50 -9.46
N THR A 153 7.25 37.31 -10.04
CA THR A 153 7.49 37.09 -11.48
C THR A 153 6.65 35.92 -11.98
N ALA A 154 6.18 36.02 -13.21
CA ALA A 154 5.46 34.99 -13.90
C ALA A 154 5.90 34.92 -15.36
N VAL A 155 6.27 33.74 -15.84
CA VAL A 155 6.66 33.52 -17.23
C VAL A 155 5.76 32.44 -17.81
N SER A 156 4.80 32.84 -18.64
CA SER A 156 3.79 31.96 -19.26
C SER A 156 3.12 31.03 -18.24
N LEU A 157 2.87 31.55 -17.03
CA LEU A 157 2.36 30.76 -15.90
C LEU A 157 0.86 30.48 -16.08
N ALA A 158 0.50 29.20 -16.04
CA ALA A 158 -0.88 28.77 -15.99
C ALA A 158 -1.07 27.73 -14.88
N VAL A 159 -2.11 27.92 -14.07
CA VAL A 159 -2.36 27.14 -12.85
C VAL A 159 -3.75 26.52 -12.94
N ASP A 160 -3.87 25.25 -12.53
CA ASP A 160 -5.14 24.57 -12.36
C ASP A 160 -5.73 24.89 -10.98
N GLU A 161 -6.79 25.68 -10.98
CA GLU A 161 -7.53 26.09 -9.77
C GLU A 161 -8.86 25.32 -9.62
N SER A 162 -9.08 24.25 -10.40
CA SER A 162 -10.36 23.51 -10.44
C SER A 162 -10.81 22.98 -9.07
N THR A 163 -9.87 22.69 -8.19
CA THR A 163 -10.15 22.21 -6.83
C THR A 163 -10.77 23.27 -5.92
N LEU A 164 -10.54 24.56 -6.21
CA LEU A 164 -11.03 25.69 -5.40
C LEU A 164 -12.10 26.51 -6.14
N THR A 165 -11.95 26.68 -7.44
CA THR A 165 -12.83 27.56 -8.25
C THR A 165 -13.71 26.82 -9.24
N GLY A 166 -13.36 25.56 -9.56
CA GLY A 166 -13.96 24.80 -10.66
C GLY A 166 -13.35 25.12 -12.04
N GLU A 167 -12.40 26.05 -12.14
CA GLU A 167 -11.76 26.46 -13.40
C GLU A 167 -10.46 25.69 -13.63
N PRO A 168 -10.35 24.89 -14.71
CA PRO A 168 -9.23 23.95 -14.89
C PRO A 168 -7.94 24.58 -15.38
N LEU A 169 -7.95 25.84 -15.84
CA LEU A 169 -6.75 26.50 -16.32
C LEU A 169 -6.87 28.02 -16.19
N CYS A 170 -6.22 28.58 -15.19
CA CYS A 170 -6.15 30.02 -14.96
C CYS A 170 -4.77 30.57 -15.36
N ARG A 171 -4.72 31.49 -16.30
CA ARG A 171 -3.45 32.17 -16.62
C ARG A 171 -3.14 33.21 -15.55
N LYS A 172 -1.89 33.21 -15.09
CA LYS A 172 -1.38 34.15 -14.07
C LYS A 172 -0.36 35.07 -14.67
N SER A 173 -0.43 36.31 -14.28
CA SER A 173 0.49 37.40 -14.77
C SER A 173 0.76 38.39 -13.66
N THR A 174 1.92 39.05 -13.76
CA THR A 174 2.27 40.22 -12.95
C THR A 174 2.09 41.54 -13.69
N ASP A 175 1.71 41.52 -14.98
CA ASP A 175 1.40 42.73 -15.76
C ASP A 175 -0.10 43.07 -15.60
N GLU A 176 -0.40 44.26 -15.07
CA GLU A 176 -1.78 44.72 -14.85
C GLU A 176 -2.64 44.76 -16.13
N LYS A 177 -2.01 44.76 -17.30
CA LYS A 177 -2.72 44.76 -18.59
C LYS A 177 -3.36 43.37 -18.90
N ASP A 178 -2.77 42.34 -18.32
CA ASP A 178 -3.20 40.96 -18.52
C ASP A 178 -4.17 40.46 -17.42
N PHE A 179 -4.54 41.34 -16.47
CA PHE A 179 -5.43 40.98 -15.39
C PHE A 179 -6.85 40.71 -15.86
N ASP A 180 -7.34 39.52 -15.53
CA ASP A 180 -8.74 39.15 -15.77
C ASP A 180 -9.62 39.70 -14.63
N THR A 181 -10.44 40.69 -14.96
CA THR A 181 -11.37 41.34 -14.01
C THR A 181 -12.54 40.44 -13.60
N ASN A 182 -12.78 39.32 -14.33
CA ASN A 182 -13.85 38.35 -14.03
C ASN A 182 -13.33 37.13 -13.30
N ALA A 183 -12.01 36.98 -13.08
CA ALA A 183 -11.43 35.87 -12.37
C ALA A 183 -11.89 35.82 -10.90
N THR A 184 -12.13 34.63 -10.36
CA THR A 184 -12.57 34.44 -8.97
C THR A 184 -11.50 34.93 -7.97
N PHE A 185 -10.23 34.71 -8.29
CA PHE A 185 -9.07 35.23 -7.55
C PHE A 185 -8.18 36.09 -8.46
N ALA A 186 -7.48 37.04 -7.86
CA ALA A 186 -6.62 37.96 -8.58
C ALA A 186 -5.62 37.23 -9.49
N THR A 187 -5.39 37.77 -10.70
CA THR A 187 -4.51 37.16 -11.71
C THR A 187 -3.04 37.09 -11.25
N ASN A 188 -2.62 37.96 -10.33
CA ASN A 188 -1.28 37.96 -9.72
C ASN A 188 -1.20 37.15 -8.41
N HIS A 189 -2.25 36.44 -8.02
CA HIS A 189 -2.29 35.64 -6.80
C HIS A 189 -2.37 34.14 -7.12
N VAL A 190 -1.66 33.33 -6.37
CA VAL A 190 -1.67 31.85 -6.47
C VAL A 190 -2.05 31.25 -5.14
N LEU A 191 -2.77 30.12 -5.19
CA LEU A 191 -3.43 29.52 -4.04
C LEU A 191 -2.79 28.18 -3.70
N LYS A 192 -2.70 27.89 -2.41
CA LYS A 192 -2.24 26.60 -1.89
C LYS A 192 -3.05 25.45 -2.48
N GLY A 193 -2.36 24.35 -2.86
CA GLY A 193 -3.00 23.15 -3.38
C GLY A 193 -3.40 23.23 -4.86
N THR A 194 -3.15 24.35 -5.52
CA THR A 194 -3.31 24.50 -6.98
C THR A 194 -2.06 24.01 -7.71
N LYS A 195 -2.20 23.61 -8.98
CA LYS A 195 -1.12 22.95 -9.72
C LYS A 195 -0.61 23.82 -10.86
N VAL A 196 0.70 23.99 -10.95
CA VAL A 196 1.34 24.68 -12.07
C VAL A 196 1.32 23.77 -13.31
N MET A 197 0.50 24.13 -14.29
CA MET A 197 0.33 23.35 -15.52
C MET A 197 1.33 23.77 -16.60
N GLU A 198 1.63 25.06 -16.69
CA GLU A 198 2.56 25.63 -17.67
C GLU A 198 3.36 26.77 -17.04
N GLY A 199 4.58 26.97 -17.53
CA GLY A 199 5.44 28.09 -17.14
C GLY A 199 6.10 27.92 -15.77
N HIS A 200 6.62 29.03 -15.27
CA HIS A 200 7.27 29.12 -13.96
C HIS A 200 7.16 30.54 -13.39
N GLY A 201 7.39 30.67 -12.09
CA GLY A 201 7.35 31.98 -11.44
C GLY A 201 7.99 31.99 -10.06
N LEU A 202 8.10 33.19 -9.50
CA LEU A 202 8.44 33.41 -8.10
C LEU A 202 7.23 34.01 -7.39
N MET A 203 6.88 33.46 -6.24
CA MET A 203 5.80 33.97 -5.40
C MET A 203 6.31 34.35 -4.01
N GLN A 204 5.71 35.37 -3.41
CA GLN A 204 5.90 35.70 -2.01
C GLN A 204 4.71 35.18 -1.21
N VAL A 205 4.97 34.38 -0.21
CA VAL A 205 3.94 33.74 0.63
C VAL A 205 3.20 34.79 1.46
N THR A 206 1.87 34.81 1.36
CA THR A 206 0.99 35.75 2.10
C THR A 206 0.21 35.05 3.21
N ALA A 207 -0.13 33.75 3.06
CA ALA A 207 -0.83 32.96 4.07
C ALA A 207 -0.34 31.51 4.09
N VAL A 208 -0.34 30.88 5.28
CA VAL A 208 0.10 29.51 5.51
C VAL A 208 -0.94 28.74 6.36
N GLY A 209 -0.92 27.43 6.26
CA GLY A 209 -1.76 26.53 7.08
C GLY A 209 -3.27 26.82 6.94
N ASP A 210 -3.95 26.91 8.06
CA ASP A 210 -5.42 27.12 8.12
C ASP A 210 -5.86 28.49 7.61
N HIS A 211 -4.93 29.44 7.48
CA HIS A 211 -5.21 30.79 6.99
C HIS A 211 -5.24 30.88 5.45
N THR A 212 -4.84 29.82 4.74
CA THR A 212 -4.94 29.74 3.28
C THR A 212 -6.39 29.57 2.81
N GLU A 213 -6.69 29.91 1.56
CA GLU A 213 -8.03 29.66 1.00
C GLU A 213 -8.40 28.17 1.04
N GLN A 214 -7.43 27.29 0.76
CA GLN A 214 -7.61 25.86 0.95
C GLN A 214 -7.89 25.51 2.41
N GLY A 215 -7.18 26.11 3.37
CA GLY A 215 -7.39 25.88 4.80
C GLY A 215 -8.78 26.27 5.27
N LYS A 216 -9.36 27.34 4.73
CA LYS A 216 -10.72 27.79 5.05
C LYS A 216 -11.81 26.83 4.56
N VAL A 217 -11.54 26.07 3.50
CA VAL A 217 -12.48 25.10 2.87
C VAL A 217 -12.21 23.66 3.36
N PHE A 218 -11.11 23.47 4.10
CA PHE A 218 -10.55 22.16 4.37
C PHE A 218 -11.41 21.31 5.34
N GLU A 219 -12.07 20.28 4.81
CA GLU A 219 -12.38 19.03 5.51
C GLU A 219 -11.36 17.97 5.07
N ALA A 220 -10.32 17.82 5.87
CA ALA A 220 -9.35 16.71 5.90
C ALA A 220 -8.96 16.01 4.57
N VAL A 221 -7.86 16.42 3.95
CA VAL A 221 -7.06 15.53 3.08
C VAL A 221 -6.20 14.61 3.98
N GLN A 222 -6.86 13.73 4.72
CA GLN A 222 -6.23 12.58 5.35
C GLN A 222 -6.36 11.37 4.42
N ILE A 223 -5.49 10.36 4.60
CA ILE A 223 -5.73 9.05 3.96
C ILE A 223 -7.16 8.67 4.29
N ASP A 224 -8.00 8.65 3.26
CA ASP A 224 -9.42 8.40 3.43
C ASP A 224 -9.63 6.94 3.85
N SER A 225 -9.75 6.73 5.16
CA SER A 225 -10.05 5.43 5.74
C SER A 225 -11.51 5.01 5.52
N SER A 226 -12.35 5.91 5.03
CA SER A 226 -13.78 5.66 4.81
C SER A 226 -14.05 4.91 3.50
N VAL A 227 -13.13 4.93 2.54
CA VAL A 227 -13.28 4.20 1.27
C VAL A 227 -13.07 2.71 1.52
N LYS A 228 -14.18 1.96 1.50
CA LYS A 228 -14.14 0.50 1.64
C LYS A 228 -13.35 -0.13 0.50
N THR A 229 -12.44 -1.03 0.85
CA THR A 229 -11.71 -1.83 -0.15
C THR A 229 -12.63 -2.92 -0.70
N PRO A 230 -12.38 -3.46 -1.92
CA PRO A 230 -13.12 -4.61 -2.44
C PRO A 230 -13.11 -5.81 -1.47
N LEU A 231 -12.04 -5.98 -0.72
CA LEU A 231 -11.92 -6.99 0.32
C LEU A 231 -12.88 -6.71 1.48
N ASN A 232 -12.97 -5.46 1.94
CA ASN A 232 -13.90 -5.09 3.01
C ASN A 232 -15.35 -5.35 2.59
N GLU A 233 -15.72 -5.03 1.33
CA GLU A 233 -17.07 -5.33 0.81
C GLU A 233 -17.37 -6.84 0.80
N GLN A 234 -16.40 -7.66 0.40
CA GLN A 234 -16.55 -9.13 0.44
C GLN A 234 -16.70 -9.65 1.87
N LEU A 235 -15.96 -9.08 2.82
CA LEU A 235 -15.99 -9.49 4.22
C LEU A 235 -17.25 -9.02 4.93
N ASP A 236 -17.74 -7.82 4.63
CA ASP A 236 -19.03 -7.33 5.10
C ASP A 236 -20.15 -8.26 4.60
N GLY A 237 -20.13 -8.61 3.29
CA GLY A 237 -21.07 -9.57 2.72
C GLY A 237 -21.01 -10.98 3.35
N LEU A 238 -19.81 -11.43 3.72
CA LEU A 238 -19.63 -12.70 4.45
C LEU A 238 -20.18 -12.58 5.87
N GLY A 239 -19.92 -11.50 6.57
CA GLY A 239 -20.46 -11.21 7.90
C GLY A 239 -21.98 -11.20 7.92
N ASP A 240 -22.59 -10.51 6.95
CA ASP A 240 -24.05 -10.47 6.77
C ASP A 240 -24.65 -11.87 6.53
N LEU A 241 -24.00 -12.69 5.69
CA LEU A 241 -24.44 -14.06 5.43
C LEU A 241 -24.40 -14.91 6.71
N ILE A 242 -23.28 -14.86 7.44
CA ILE A 242 -23.10 -15.59 8.69
C ILE A 242 -24.17 -15.16 9.70
N THR A 243 -24.40 -13.85 9.84
CA THR A 243 -25.39 -13.28 10.75
C THR A 243 -26.81 -13.77 10.42
N LYS A 244 -27.20 -13.76 9.13
CA LYS A 244 -28.51 -14.28 8.70
C LYS A 244 -28.68 -15.76 8.98
N VAL A 245 -27.63 -16.56 8.70
CA VAL A 245 -27.63 -18.01 8.99
C VAL A 245 -27.75 -18.25 10.49
N SER A 246 -27.04 -17.47 11.32
CA SER A 246 -27.08 -17.59 12.78
C SER A 246 -28.46 -17.28 13.35
N TYR A 247 -29.13 -16.24 12.87
CA TYR A 247 -30.50 -15.93 13.27
C TYR A 247 -31.48 -17.06 12.86
N GLY A 248 -31.28 -17.66 11.67
CA GLY A 248 -32.07 -18.81 11.22
C GLY A 248 -31.89 -20.02 12.15
N ILE A 249 -30.66 -20.34 12.53
CA ILE A 249 -30.35 -21.45 13.44
C ILE A 249 -30.85 -21.16 14.86
N ALA A 250 -30.69 -19.94 15.35
CA ALA A 250 -31.22 -19.52 16.66
C ALA A 250 -32.75 -19.65 16.72
N ALA A 251 -33.45 -19.21 15.67
CA ALA A 251 -34.91 -19.42 15.56
C ALA A 251 -35.28 -20.91 15.53
N LEU A 252 -34.51 -21.74 14.82
CA LEU A 252 -34.69 -23.19 14.80
C LEU A 252 -34.54 -23.81 16.20
N ILE A 253 -33.55 -23.36 16.99
CA ILE A 253 -33.39 -23.82 18.39
C ILE A 253 -34.61 -23.45 19.22
N VAL A 254 -35.04 -22.18 19.17
CA VAL A 254 -36.16 -21.68 19.96
C VAL A 254 -37.43 -22.50 19.61
N VAL A 255 -37.78 -22.57 18.32
CA VAL A 255 -38.96 -23.28 17.87
C VAL A 255 -38.86 -24.77 18.17
N GLY A 256 -37.73 -25.40 17.89
CA GLY A 256 -37.52 -26.84 18.12
C GLY A 256 -37.62 -27.23 19.60
N ARG A 257 -36.97 -26.46 20.49
CA ARG A 257 -37.06 -26.71 21.94
C ARG A 257 -38.45 -26.44 22.51
N VAL A 258 -39.13 -25.40 22.02
CA VAL A 258 -40.53 -25.18 22.40
C VAL A 258 -41.42 -26.39 21.97
N ILE A 259 -41.24 -26.88 20.74
CA ILE A 259 -41.96 -28.10 20.29
C ILE A 259 -41.60 -29.32 21.17
N MET A 260 -40.31 -29.52 21.50
CA MET A 260 -39.89 -30.60 22.39
C MET A 260 -40.54 -30.49 23.78
N CYS A 261 -40.66 -29.29 24.33
CA CYS A 261 -41.32 -29.04 25.59
C CYS A 261 -42.83 -29.44 25.54
N PHE A 262 -43.53 -29.12 24.46
CA PHE A 262 -44.94 -29.47 24.29
C PHE A 262 -45.13 -30.98 24.06
N VAL A 263 -44.23 -31.64 23.39
CA VAL A 263 -44.32 -33.07 23.08
C VAL A 263 -43.83 -33.95 24.26
N GLY A 264 -42.70 -33.58 24.87
CA GLY A 264 -42.05 -34.33 25.94
C GLY A 264 -42.50 -33.98 27.36
N GLY A 265 -43.13 -32.79 27.56
CA GLY A 265 -43.44 -32.23 28.88
C GLY A 265 -42.20 -31.62 29.57
N LEU A 266 -42.40 -31.09 30.78
CA LEU A 266 -41.35 -30.63 31.68
C LEU A 266 -41.39 -31.38 33.00
N GLU A 267 -40.27 -31.73 33.56
CA GLU A 267 -40.17 -32.23 34.92
C GLU A 267 -40.38 -31.12 35.95
N ILE A 268 -41.41 -31.22 36.76
CA ILE A 268 -41.73 -30.33 37.88
C ILE A 268 -41.74 -31.17 39.15
N GLY A 269 -40.70 -31.05 39.97
CA GLY A 269 -40.46 -31.94 41.10
C GLY A 269 -40.16 -33.37 40.61
N ASN A 270 -40.98 -34.34 41.00
CA ASN A 270 -40.84 -35.76 40.59
C ASN A 270 -41.86 -36.19 39.51
N ALA A 271 -42.55 -35.24 38.87
CA ALA A 271 -43.59 -35.55 37.88
C ALA A 271 -43.31 -34.88 36.56
N ASN A 272 -43.38 -35.62 35.45
CA ASN A 272 -43.35 -35.08 34.12
C ASN A 272 -44.72 -34.52 33.74
N VAL A 273 -44.83 -33.19 33.58
CA VAL A 273 -46.07 -32.49 33.26
C VAL A 273 -46.15 -32.29 31.75
N PRO A 274 -47.17 -32.82 31.07
CA PRO A 274 -47.38 -32.62 29.64
C PRO A 274 -47.47 -31.14 29.26
N GLY A 275 -46.95 -30.76 28.11
CA GLY A 275 -46.82 -29.35 27.70
C GLY A 275 -48.15 -28.55 27.74
N MET A 276 -49.27 -29.15 27.42
CA MET A 276 -50.59 -28.48 27.51
C MET A 276 -51.07 -28.28 28.97
N GLU A 277 -50.65 -29.10 29.91
CA GLU A 277 -51.02 -29.03 31.34
C GLU A 277 -50.11 -28.06 32.09
N LEU A 278 -48.95 -27.64 31.51
CA LEU A 278 -48.05 -26.64 32.11
C LEU A 278 -48.76 -25.30 32.44
N PHE A 279 -49.79 -24.94 31.68
CA PHE A 279 -50.52 -23.72 31.84
C PHE A 279 -51.68 -23.78 32.85
N THR A 280 -51.90 -24.95 33.43
CA THR A 280 -52.99 -25.16 34.42
C THR A 280 -52.59 -24.78 35.84
N THR A 281 -51.29 -24.69 36.15
CA THR A 281 -50.76 -24.39 37.48
C THR A 281 -49.75 -23.24 37.43
N SER A 282 -49.67 -22.48 38.50
CA SER A 282 -48.64 -21.40 38.60
C SER A 282 -47.21 -21.94 38.56
N ALA A 283 -46.96 -23.13 39.09
CA ALA A 283 -45.68 -23.82 39.04
C ALA A 283 -45.31 -24.27 37.60
N GLY A 284 -46.32 -24.71 36.84
CA GLY A 284 -46.10 -25.10 35.44
C GLY A 284 -45.77 -23.90 34.53
N ILE A 285 -46.49 -22.77 34.74
CA ILE A 285 -46.23 -21.53 34.04
C ILE A 285 -44.80 -21.02 34.35
N ALA A 286 -44.42 -21.02 35.63
CA ALA A 286 -43.06 -20.61 36.04
C ALA A 286 -41.98 -21.51 35.44
N ALA A 287 -42.15 -22.82 35.42
CA ALA A 287 -41.22 -23.76 34.78
C ALA A 287 -41.11 -23.54 33.26
N PHE A 288 -42.24 -23.30 32.59
CA PHE A 288 -42.23 -23.00 31.15
C PHE A 288 -41.48 -21.67 30.84
N ILE A 289 -41.70 -20.61 31.66
CA ILE A 289 -41.00 -19.36 31.52
C ILE A 289 -39.47 -19.55 31.71
N ALA A 290 -39.07 -20.29 32.77
CA ALA A 290 -37.67 -20.59 33.01
C ALA A 290 -37.03 -21.36 31.84
N TYR A 291 -37.72 -22.40 31.31
CA TYR A 291 -37.28 -23.17 30.13
C TYR A 291 -37.16 -22.29 28.88
N LEU A 292 -38.11 -21.36 28.64
CA LEU A 292 -38.09 -20.41 27.54
C LEU A 292 -36.91 -19.44 27.65
N LEU A 293 -36.68 -18.91 28.85
CA LEU A 293 -35.54 -18.01 29.12
C LEU A 293 -34.21 -18.73 28.90
N GLN A 294 -34.05 -19.95 29.37
CA GLN A 294 -32.87 -20.77 29.14
C GLN A 294 -32.68 -21.07 27.63
N THR A 295 -33.78 -21.37 26.92
CA THR A 295 -33.75 -21.56 25.46
C THR A 295 -33.31 -20.30 24.71
N CYS A 296 -33.77 -19.11 25.13
CA CYS A 296 -33.33 -17.84 24.60
C CYS A 296 -31.84 -17.60 24.87
N MET A 297 -31.32 -17.95 26.04
CA MET A 297 -29.90 -17.85 26.36
C MET A 297 -29.05 -18.74 25.44
N ILE A 298 -29.46 -19.97 25.17
CA ILE A 298 -28.78 -20.87 24.21
C ILE A 298 -28.79 -20.26 22.78
N ALA A 299 -29.93 -19.71 22.35
CA ALA A 299 -30.05 -19.05 21.06
C ALA A 299 -29.13 -17.82 20.95
N VAL A 300 -29.05 -17.01 22.00
CA VAL A 300 -28.12 -15.88 22.07
C VAL A 300 -26.67 -16.35 22.06
N THR A 301 -26.33 -17.38 22.85
CA THR A 301 -24.99 -17.99 22.81
C THR A 301 -24.59 -18.38 21.40
N LEU A 302 -25.50 -19.00 20.65
CA LEU A 302 -25.24 -19.38 19.26
C LEU A 302 -24.99 -18.17 18.35
N ILE A 303 -25.77 -17.09 18.50
CA ILE A 303 -25.56 -15.85 17.71
C ILE A 303 -24.19 -15.26 18.02
N VAL A 304 -23.82 -15.17 19.30
CA VAL A 304 -22.51 -14.65 19.75
C VAL A 304 -21.35 -15.48 19.18
N VAL A 305 -21.50 -16.82 19.22
CA VAL A 305 -20.50 -17.75 18.68
C VAL A 305 -20.30 -17.57 17.18
N ALA A 306 -21.40 -17.40 16.44
CA ALA A 306 -21.36 -17.42 14.98
C ALA A 306 -20.76 -16.16 14.38
N VAL A 307 -20.91 -15.01 15.02
CA VAL A 307 -20.51 -13.72 14.46
C VAL A 307 -19.02 -13.46 14.71
N PRO A 308 -18.24 -13.25 13.62
CA PRO A 308 -16.80 -13.01 13.72
C PRO A 308 -16.49 -11.55 14.08
N GLU A 309 -16.62 -11.17 15.34
CA GLU A 309 -16.41 -9.78 15.84
C GLU A 309 -14.98 -9.25 15.53
N GLY A 310 -13.98 -10.11 15.55
CA GLY A 310 -12.59 -9.75 15.27
C GLY A 310 -12.28 -9.44 13.80
N LEU A 311 -13.19 -9.75 12.86
CA LEU A 311 -12.90 -9.70 11.42
C LEU A 311 -12.63 -8.28 10.87
N PRO A 312 -13.49 -7.27 11.08
CA PRO A 312 -13.24 -5.92 10.58
C PRO A 312 -11.96 -5.33 11.17
N MET A 313 -11.72 -5.55 12.45
CA MET A 313 -10.52 -5.09 13.16
C MET A 313 -9.26 -5.78 12.63
N ALA A 314 -9.30 -7.10 12.41
CA ALA A 314 -8.16 -7.85 11.86
C ALA A 314 -7.74 -7.33 10.50
N VAL A 315 -8.70 -6.98 9.63
CA VAL A 315 -8.44 -6.43 8.30
C VAL A 315 -7.81 -5.05 8.40
N THR A 316 -8.40 -4.14 9.19
CA THR A 316 -7.88 -2.79 9.36
C THR A 316 -6.45 -2.80 9.93
N LEU A 317 -6.20 -3.63 10.93
CA LEU A 317 -4.88 -3.78 11.53
C LEU A 317 -3.88 -4.41 10.55
N SER A 318 -4.31 -5.41 9.77
CA SER A 318 -3.48 -6.04 8.74
C SER A 318 -3.09 -5.05 7.64
N LEU A 319 -4.02 -4.19 7.21
CA LEU A 319 -3.76 -3.10 6.27
C LEU A 319 -2.76 -2.10 6.85
N ALA A 320 -2.97 -1.63 8.08
CA ALA A 320 -2.07 -0.69 8.74
C ALA A 320 -0.63 -1.24 8.87
N TYR A 321 -0.48 -2.50 9.29
CA TYR A 321 0.82 -3.16 9.35
C TYR A 321 1.45 -3.33 7.96
N SER A 322 0.68 -3.67 6.94
CA SER A 322 1.18 -3.82 5.57
C SER A 322 1.64 -2.49 5.00
N MET A 323 0.90 -1.41 5.20
CA MET A 323 1.29 -0.05 4.80
C MET A 323 2.61 0.37 5.46
N ARG A 324 2.73 0.17 6.79
CA ARG A 324 3.98 0.45 7.52
C ARG A 324 5.18 -0.36 7.01
N ARG A 325 4.98 -1.62 6.62
CA ARG A 325 6.02 -2.47 6.04
C ARG A 325 6.35 -2.08 4.61
N MET A 326 5.34 -1.69 3.81
CA MET A 326 5.54 -1.11 2.49
C MET A 326 6.38 0.16 2.56
N LEU A 327 6.12 1.05 3.52
CA LEU A 327 6.94 2.25 3.76
C LEU A 327 8.40 1.89 4.06
N LYS A 328 8.67 0.87 4.87
CA LYS A 328 10.03 0.37 5.14
C LYS A 328 10.73 -0.22 3.92
N THR A 329 9.99 -0.55 2.89
CA THR A 329 10.50 -1.02 1.59
C THR A 329 10.34 0.04 0.50
N ASN A 330 10.38 1.31 0.89
CA ASN A 330 10.33 2.50 0.02
C ASN A 330 9.03 2.68 -0.77
N ASN A 331 7.92 2.13 -0.27
CA ASN A 331 6.60 2.27 -0.86
C ASN A 331 5.70 3.08 0.09
N LEU A 332 5.52 4.36 -0.19
CA LEU A 332 4.60 5.22 0.55
C LEU A 332 3.18 5.05 0.00
N VAL A 333 2.34 4.38 0.76
CA VAL A 333 0.94 4.16 0.38
C VAL A 333 0.12 5.40 0.73
N ARG A 334 -0.53 5.97 -0.25
CA ARG A 334 -1.39 7.15 -0.12
C ARG A 334 -2.87 6.78 0.02
N LYS A 335 -3.29 5.67 -0.63
CA LYS A 335 -4.65 5.15 -0.53
C LYS A 335 -4.65 3.69 -0.09
N MET A 336 -5.44 3.39 0.93
CA MET A 336 -5.43 2.10 1.62
C MET A 336 -5.75 0.89 0.71
N HIS A 337 -6.72 1.06 -0.21
CA HIS A 337 -7.13 0.01 -1.14
C HIS A 337 -6.00 -0.43 -2.10
N ALA A 338 -5.00 0.43 -2.33
CA ALA A 338 -3.89 0.12 -3.20
C ALA A 338 -3.03 -1.04 -2.67
N CYS A 339 -2.92 -1.21 -1.33
CA CYS A 339 -2.19 -2.33 -0.74
C CYS A 339 -2.75 -3.69 -1.18
N GLU A 340 -4.06 -3.82 -1.15
CA GLU A 340 -4.76 -5.05 -1.56
C GLU A 340 -4.69 -5.23 -3.07
N THR A 341 -5.04 -4.18 -3.81
CA THR A 341 -5.14 -4.22 -5.28
C THR A 341 -3.78 -4.51 -5.91
N MET A 342 -2.69 -4.02 -5.32
CA MET A 342 -1.33 -4.30 -5.79
C MET A 342 -1.01 -5.80 -5.77
N GLY A 343 -1.51 -6.54 -4.77
CA GLY A 343 -1.38 -8.00 -4.71
C GLY A 343 -2.11 -8.77 -5.82
N ALA A 344 -3.15 -8.17 -6.39
CA ALA A 344 -3.94 -8.74 -7.49
C ALA A 344 -3.46 -8.27 -8.89
N THR A 345 -2.44 -7.42 -8.97
CA THR A 345 -1.96 -6.84 -10.24
C THR A 345 -1.53 -7.92 -11.22
N THR A 346 -2.08 -7.83 -12.44
CA THR A 346 -1.78 -8.74 -13.57
C THR A 346 -0.92 -8.07 -14.63
N VAL A 347 -0.97 -6.74 -14.73
CA VAL A 347 -0.23 -5.95 -15.73
C VAL A 347 0.37 -4.72 -15.06
N ILE A 348 1.64 -4.44 -15.32
CA ILE A 348 2.30 -3.19 -14.96
C ILE A 348 2.64 -2.45 -16.27
N CYS A 349 2.02 -1.29 -16.47
CA CYS A 349 2.36 -0.36 -17.54
C CYS A 349 3.38 0.63 -16.99
N THR A 350 4.59 0.62 -17.52
CA THR A 350 5.70 1.43 -17.01
C THR A 350 6.17 2.43 -18.05
N ASP A 351 6.45 3.67 -17.59
CA ASP A 351 7.22 4.59 -18.38
C ASP A 351 8.69 4.14 -18.44
N LYS A 352 9.43 4.60 -19.44
CA LYS A 352 10.85 4.34 -19.57
C LYS A 352 11.65 5.27 -18.66
N THR A 353 11.46 6.58 -18.87
CA THR A 353 12.32 7.63 -18.29
C THR A 353 12.04 7.75 -16.80
N GLY A 354 13.10 7.86 -15.99
CA GLY A 354 12.97 8.00 -14.54
C GLY A 354 12.55 6.73 -13.79
N THR A 355 11.88 5.78 -14.45
CA THR A 355 11.41 4.52 -13.85
C THR A 355 12.35 3.36 -14.21
N LEU A 356 12.51 3.03 -15.50
CA LEU A 356 13.41 1.97 -15.95
C LEU A 356 14.84 2.45 -16.10
N THR A 357 15.02 3.75 -16.38
CA THR A 357 16.30 4.41 -16.55
C THR A 357 16.58 5.41 -15.43
N GLN A 358 17.81 5.89 -15.36
CA GLN A 358 18.25 6.78 -14.28
C GLN A 358 17.76 8.22 -14.41
N ASN A 359 17.15 8.59 -15.55
CA ASN A 359 16.79 9.96 -15.92
C ASN A 359 18.00 10.91 -15.87
N GLN A 360 19.17 10.37 -16.10
CA GLN A 360 20.44 11.10 -16.12
C GLN A 360 21.25 10.64 -17.31
N MET A 361 21.48 11.54 -18.25
CA MET A 361 22.29 11.24 -19.43
C MET A 361 23.75 11.04 -19.05
N HIS A 362 24.38 10.00 -19.58
CA HIS A 362 25.80 9.70 -19.44
C HIS A 362 26.44 9.49 -20.78
N VAL A 363 27.73 9.82 -20.90
CA VAL A 363 28.54 9.46 -22.06
C VAL A 363 28.92 8.00 -21.93
N ASP A 364 28.40 7.14 -22.81
CA ASP A 364 28.68 5.70 -22.85
C ASP A 364 29.99 5.43 -23.58
N GLU A 365 30.16 6.05 -24.76
CA GLU A 365 31.38 5.98 -25.54
C GLU A 365 31.80 7.38 -26.00
N PHE A 366 33.08 7.67 -25.89
CA PHE A 366 33.72 8.88 -26.48
C PHE A 366 34.86 8.46 -27.38
N LYS A 367 34.72 8.68 -28.66
CA LYS A 367 35.73 8.27 -29.67
C LYS A 367 36.41 9.48 -30.26
N VAL A 368 37.72 9.56 -30.06
CA VAL A 368 38.58 10.58 -30.64
C VAL A 368 39.15 10.08 -31.94
N TYR A 369 39.17 10.89 -32.98
CA TYR A 369 39.72 10.60 -34.28
C TYR A 369 40.98 11.44 -34.50
N GLY A 370 42.11 10.77 -34.74
CA GLY A 370 43.41 11.38 -34.95
C GLY A 370 44.13 11.86 -33.68
N GLN A 371 45.13 12.73 -33.87
CA GLN A 371 45.93 13.30 -32.77
C GLN A 371 45.28 14.58 -32.24
N ALA A 372 44.24 14.40 -31.42
CA ALA A 372 43.63 15.55 -30.70
C ALA A 372 44.16 15.64 -29.26
N ALA A 373 44.61 16.84 -28.86
CA ALA A 373 45.04 17.06 -27.48
C ALA A 373 43.84 17.01 -26.53
N GLU A 374 43.90 16.15 -25.51
CA GLU A 374 42.83 16.01 -24.50
C GLU A 374 42.42 17.33 -23.88
N ALA A 375 43.38 18.25 -23.61
CA ALA A 375 43.12 19.55 -23.07
C ALA A 375 42.19 20.42 -23.95
N MET A 376 42.30 20.30 -25.28
CA MET A 376 41.46 21.04 -26.23
C MET A 376 40.02 20.44 -26.28
N ILE A 377 39.91 19.12 -26.18
CA ILE A 377 38.60 18.46 -26.11
C ILE A 377 37.90 18.89 -24.82
N ALA A 378 38.59 18.86 -23.68
CA ALA A 378 38.07 19.27 -22.40
C ALA A 378 37.65 20.74 -22.38
N GLU A 379 38.50 21.66 -22.90
CA GLU A 379 38.18 23.06 -23.03
C GLU A 379 36.96 23.29 -23.94
N GLY A 380 36.89 22.62 -25.08
CA GLY A 380 35.76 22.67 -26.01
C GLY A 380 34.43 22.20 -25.37
N ILE A 381 34.46 21.10 -24.62
CA ILE A 381 33.28 20.61 -23.88
C ILE A 381 32.87 21.61 -22.81
N ALA A 382 33.80 22.10 -22.01
CA ALA A 382 33.53 23.03 -20.92
C ALA A 382 33.00 24.39 -21.40
N THR A 383 33.61 25.00 -22.42
CA THR A 383 33.29 26.33 -22.88
C THR A 383 32.11 26.41 -23.85
N ASN A 384 31.94 25.38 -24.69
CA ASN A 384 30.82 25.26 -25.63
C ASN A 384 29.63 24.52 -25.00
N SER A 385 29.15 25.01 -23.84
CA SER A 385 28.06 24.37 -23.08
C SER A 385 27.34 25.41 -22.22
N THR A 386 26.01 25.31 -22.18
CA THR A 386 25.12 26.11 -21.33
C THR A 386 24.74 25.41 -20.03
N ALA A 387 25.06 24.12 -19.90
CA ALA A 387 24.77 23.35 -18.69
C ALA A 387 25.75 23.62 -17.56
N GLU A 388 25.33 23.36 -16.34
CA GLU A 388 26.12 23.42 -15.10
C GLU A 388 25.93 22.15 -14.26
N LEU A 389 26.88 21.95 -13.32
CA LEU A 389 26.77 20.86 -12.34
C LEU A 389 26.58 21.43 -10.93
N ASP A 390 25.56 20.96 -10.24
CA ASP A 390 25.37 21.24 -8.83
C ASP A 390 26.07 20.14 -7.99
N PHE A 391 27.03 20.58 -7.16
CA PHE A 391 27.84 19.76 -6.26
C PHE A 391 27.33 19.75 -4.82
N SER A 392 26.10 20.16 -4.55
CA SER A 392 25.50 20.08 -3.22
C SER A 392 25.54 18.63 -2.68
N ASN A 393 25.45 17.65 -3.54
CA ASN A 393 25.77 16.25 -3.24
C ASN A 393 27.10 15.86 -3.91
N LYS A 394 28.19 15.85 -3.13
CA LYS A 394 29.54 15.55 -3.64
C LYS A 394 29.70 14.16 -4.27
N SER A 395 28.88 13.19 -3.86
CA SER A 395 28.93 11.81 -4.38
C SER A 395 28.17 11.64 -5.69
N LYS A 396 27.25 12.54 -6.03
CA LYS A 396 26.44 12.47 -7.24
C LYS A 396 26.00 13.88 -7.65
N PRO A 397 26.82 14.60 -8.46
CA PRO A 397 26.46 15.93 -8.94
C PRO A 397 25.18 15.87 -9.80
N ASN A 398 24.31 16.85 -9.63
CA ASN A 398 23.12 17.02 -10.45
C ASN A 398 23.41 17.95 -11.64
N VAL A 399 22.77 17.66 -12.78
CA VAL A 399 22.88 18.50 -13.99
C VAL A 399 21.82 19.59 -13.93
N LEU A 400 22.28 20.84 -14.10
CA LEU A 400 21.43 22.01 -14.30
C LEU A 400 21.49 22.42 -15.77
N GLY A 401 20.36 22.61 -16.41
CA GLY A 401 20.26 22.98 -17.83
C GLY A 401 20.13 21.79 -18.77
N ASN A 402 20.74 21.85 -19.96
CA ASN A 402 20.57 20.83 -21.00
C ASN A 402 21.18 19.47 -20.60
N PRO A 403 20.38 18.37 -20.51
CA PRO A 403 20.85 17.07 -20.03
C PRO A 403 21.96 16.45 -20.90
N THR A 404 21.95 16.70 -22.21
CA THR A 404 22.97 16.17 -23.14
C THR A 404 24.31 16.87 -22.92
N GLU A 405 24.28 18.17 -22.66
CA GLU A 405 25.48 18.96 -22.32
C GLU A 405 26.00 18.59 -20.92
N GLY A 406 25.07 18.44 -19.98
CA GLY A 406 25.41 17.98 -18.63
C GLY A 406 26.09 16.62 -18.59
N ALA A 407 25.69 15.69 -19.46
CA ALA A 407 26.36 14.39 -19.59
C ALA A 407 27.85 14.54 -19.95
N LEU A 408 28.19 15.49 -20.80
CA LEU A 408 29.57 15.77 -21.17
C LEU A 408 30.36 16.39 -20.00
N LEU A 409 29.72 17.28 -19.20
CA LEU A 409 30.34 17.86 -18.02
C LEU A 409 30.54 16.81 -16.91
N LEU A 410 29.60 15.89 -16.72
CA LEU A 410 29.76 14.75 -15.81
C LEU A 410 30.93 13.86 -16.26
N TRP A 411 31.01 13.57 -17.56
CA TRP A 411 32.10 12.78 -18.11
C TRP A 411 33.47 13.45 -17.86
N LEU A 412 33.61 14.76 -18.01
CA LEU A 412 34.82 15.52 -17.64
C LEU A 412 35.14 15.39 -16.15
N ASN A 413 34.14 15.53 -15.31
CA ASN A 413 34.28 15.38 -13.85
C ASN A 413 34.77 13.98 -13.48
N ASP A 414 34.25 12.92 -14.12
CA ASP A 414 34.65 11.54 -13.89
C ASP A 414 36.10 11.26 -14.36
N GLN A 415 36.60 12.02 -15.35
CA GLN A 415 38.00 12.03 -15.78
C GLN A 415 38.90 12.87 -14.83
N GLY A 416 38.32 13.44 -13.74
CA GLY A 416 39.06 14.25 -12.79
C GLY A 416 39.32 15.71 -13.22
N THR A 417 38.63 16.18 -14.27
CA THR A 417 38.78 17.55 -14.82
C THR A 417 37.63 18.44 -14.39
N ASP A 418 37.94 19.49 -13.63
CA ASP A 418 36.94 20.49 -13.22
C ASP A 418 36.66 21.47 -14.37
N TYR A 419 35.46 21.38 -14.96
CA TYR A 419 35.04 22.22 -16.07
C TYR A 419 34.97 23.71 -15.72
N ARG A 420 34.80 24.05 -14.44
CA ARG A 420 34.74 25.47 -13.99
C ARG A 420 36.08 26.13 -14.18
N THR A 421 37.16 25.47 -13.78
CA THR A 421 38.53 25.99 -13.99
C THR A 421 38.81 26.19 -15.47
N LEU A 422 38.33 25.31 -16.36
CA LEU A 422 38.50 25.48 -17.80
C LEU A 422 37.70 26.65 -18.35
N ARG A 423 36.47 26.89 -17.86
CA ARG A 423 35.64 28.05 -18.22
C ARG A 423 36.27 29.39 -17.74
N GLU A 424 36.79 29.41 -16.52
CA GLU A 424 37.45 30.59 -15.96
C GLU A 424 38.76 30.92 -16.70
N GLY A 425 39.49 29.91 -17.15
CA GLY A 425 40.75 30.05 -17.89
C GLY A 425 40.58 30.51 -19.33
N ALA A 426 39.47 30.19 -19.98
CA ALA A 426 39.19 30.50 -21.37
C ALA A 426 38.17 31.63 -21.50
N LYS A 427 38.55 32.73 -22.14
CA LYS A 427 37.65 33.87 -22.32
C LYS A 427 36.78 33.64 -23.58
N VAL A 428 35.46 33.52 -23.38
CA VAL A 428 34.49 33.49 -24.49
C VAL A 428 34.46 34.82 -25.21
N VAL A 429 34.64 34.82 -26.52
CA VAL A 429 34.68 35.99 -27.40
C VAL A 429 33.36 36.10 -28.16
N GLU A 430 32.86 35.02 -28.68
CA GLU A 430 31.63 34.96 -29.47
C GLU A 430 30.95 33.59 -29.29
N GLU A 431 29.63 33.57 -29.24
CA GLU A 431 28.83 32.37 -29.10
C GLU A 431 27.71 32.34 -30.12
N LEU A 432 27.52 31.17 -30.76
CA LEU A 432 26.40 30.84 -31.61
C LEU A 432 25.58 29.75 -30.91
N PRO A 433 24.46 30.10 -30.26
CA PRO A 433 23.64 29.16 -29.51
C PRO A 433 23.09 28.04 -30.38
N PHE A 434 22.75 26.89 -29.77
CA PHE A 434 22.10 25.79 -30.47
C PHE A 434 20.77 26.21 -31.12
N SER A 435 20.52 25.72 -32.33
CA SER A 435 19.23 25.86 -33.01
C SER A 435 18.80 24.53 -33.61
N THR A 436 17.52 24.25 -33.52
CA THR A 436 16.91 23.05 -34.12
C THR A 436 17.02 22.99 -35.64
N GLU A 437 17.15 24.14 -36.31
CA GLU A 437 17.37 24.24 -37.76
C GLU A 437 18.81 23.91 -38.14
N ARG A 438 19.75 24.49 -37.37
CA ARG A 438 21.20 24.27 -37.63
C ARG A 438 21.71 22.95 -37.10
N LYS A 439 21.15 22.47 -35.98
CA LYS A 439 21.54 21.26 -35.25
C LYS A 439 22.97 21.27 -34.72
N TYR A 440 23.56 22.47 -34.55
CA TYR A 440 24.87 22.65 -33.90
C TYR A 440 24.93 23.94 -33.10
N MET A 441 25.90 23.99 -32.21
CA MET A 441 26.32 25.16 -31.40
C MET A 441 27.80 25.42 -31.66
N ALA A 442 28.24 26.66 -31.61
CA ALA A 442 29.64 27.03 -31.80
C ALA A 442 30.03 28.13 -30.82
N THR A 443 31.27 28.06 -30.31
CA THR A 443 31.79 29.06 -29.37
C THR A 443 33.24 29.42 -29.76
N VAL A 444 33.54 30.69 -29.85
CA VAL A 444 34.89 31.22 -30.07
C VAL A 444 35.46 31.67 -28.73
N VAL A 445 36.60 31.08 -28.36
CA VAL A 445 37.27 31.41 -27.11
C VAL A 445 38.72 31.88 -27.34
N GLN A 446 39.22 32.68 -26.42
CA GLN A 446 40.65 32.84 -26.26
C GLN A 446 41.13 31.68 -25.38
N SER A 447 41.81 30.71 -26.01
CA SER A 447 42.09 29.40 -25.43
C SER A 447 43.13 29.48 -24.33
N ALA A 448 42.86 28.79 -23.23
CA ALA A 448 43.84 28.50 -22.17
C ALA A 448 44.65 27.26 -22.51
N ALA A 449 44.07 26.30 -23.24
CA ALA A 449 44.75 25.08 -23.70
C ALA A 449 45.83 25.39 -24.76
N VAL A 450 45.62 26.44 -25.55
CA VAL A 450 46.59 26.93 -26.52
C VAL A 450 46.83 28.44 -26.31
N PRO A 451 47.74 28.84 -25.39
CA PRO A 451 47.91 30.24 -25.00
C PRO A 451 48.19 31.13 -26.17
N GLY A 452 47.52 32.28 -26.23
CA GLY A 452 47.68 33.30 -27.26
C GLY A 452 46.94 33.07 -28.58
N LYS A 453 46.14 31.99 -28.66
CA LYS A 453 45.34 31.69 -29.85
C LYS A 453 43.86 31.76 -29.60
N ARG A 454 43.11 32.17 -30.64
CA ARG A 454 41.63 32.08 -30.63
C ARG A 454 41.24 30.73 -31.25
N MET A 455 40.39 30.01 -30.55
CA MET A 455 39.85 28.71 -30.97
C MET A 455 38.35 28.78 -31.18
N LEU A 456 37.89 28.19 -32.26
CA LEU A 456 36.50 27.93 -32.55
C LEU A 456 36.19 26.47 -32.18
N TYR A 457 35.26 26.27 -31.26
CA TYR A 457 34.72 24.95 -30.92
C TYR A 457 33.30 24.79 -31.45
N VAL A 458 33.03 23.69 -32.14
CA VAL A 458 31.71 23.36 -32.71
C VAL A 458 31.27 21.99 -32.18
N LYS A 459 30.04 21.88 -31.68
CA LYS A 459 29.40 20.61 -31.34
C LYS A 459 27.99 20.52 -31.91
N GLY A 460 27.52 19.36 -32.29
CA GLY A 460 26.19 19.17 -32.85
C GLY A 460 25.98 17.77 -33.43
N ALA A 461 24.98 17.66 -34.30
CA ALA A 461 24.72 16.42 -35.00
C ALA A 461 25.97 16.00 -35.83
N PRO A 462 26.51 14.79 -35.63
CA PRO A 462 27.81 14.42 -36.20
C PRO A 462 27.87 14.58 -37.70
N GLU A 463 26.81 14.23 -38.42
CA GLU A 463 26.67 14.34 -39.85
C GLU A 463 26.71 15.80 -40.34
N ILE A 464 26.15 16.73 -39.56
CA ILE A 464 26.17 18.18 -39.87
C ILE A 464 27.53 18.74 -39.55
N VAL A 465 28.08 18.43 -38.37
CA VAL A 465 29.42 18.94 -37.95
C VAL A 465 30.48 18.43 -38.90
N TYR A 466 30.42 17.15 -39.32
CA TYR A 466 31.34 16.56 -40.31
C TYR A 466 31.26 17.29 -41.67
N ALA A 467 30.03 17.60 -42.12
CA ALA A 467 29.80 18.32 -43.37
C ALA A 467 30.35 19.75 -43.36
N LEU A 468 30.46 20.42 -42.16
CA LEU A 468 31.05 21.71 -41.97
C LEU A 468 32.59 21.67 -42.01
N CYS A 469 33.18 20.50 -41.82
CA CYS A 469 34.64 20.33 -41.72
C CYS A 469 35.28 20.13 -43.09
N HIS A 470 36.44 20.78 -43.25
CA HIS A 470 37.28 20.64 -44.45
C HIS A 470 38.36 19.54 -44.31
N THR A 471 38.65 19.18 -43.07
CA THR A 471 39.57 18.12 -42.73
C THR A 471 39.00 17.18 -41.69
N ALA A 472 39.09 15.88 -41.92
CA ALA A 472 38.72 14.87 -40.96
C ALA A 472 39.70 13.70 -41.11
N GLU A 473 40.16 13.11 -40.00
CA GLU A 473 41.03 11.93 -40.02
C GLU A 473 40.24 10.63 -40.11
N VAL A 474 38.94 10.68 -39.93
CA VAL A 474 38.01 9.56 -40.12
C VAL A 474 37.31 9.66 -41.46
N LYS A 475 37.18 8.52 -42.16
CA LYS A 475 36.39 8.46 -43.39
C LYS A 475 34.90 8.50 -43.09
N LEU A 476 34.10 9.13 -43.95
CA LEU A 476 32.66 9.28 -43.75
C LEU A 476 31.94 7.95 -43.55
N ASP A 477 32.33 6.90 -44.32
CA ASP A 477 31.74 5.57 -44.23
C ASP A 477 32.03 4.93 -42.86
N GLU A 478 33.24 5.10 -42.33
CA GLU A 478 33.60 4.60 -41.01
C GLU A 478 32.84 5.33 -39.89
N LEU A 479 32.73 6.66 -40.01
CA LEU A 479 31.93 7.45 -39.08
C LEU A 479 30.46 7.03 -39.11
N ASN A 480 29.88 6.89 -40.30
CA ASN A 480 28.49 6.48 -40.46
C ASN A 480 28.22 5.06 -39.90
N ALA A 481 29.12 4.12 -40.11
CA ALA A 481 29.03 2.78 -39.54
C ALA A 481 29.04 2.83 -37.97
N GLN A 482 29.93 3.66 -37.41
CA GLN A 482 30.00 3.85 -35.96
C GLN A 482 28.73 4.52 -35.42
N LEU A 483 28.26 5.58 -36.06
CA LEU A 483 27.02 6.27 -35.67
C LEU A 483 25.81 5.34 -35.74
N LEU A 484 25.70 4.54 -36.80
CA LEU A 484 24.64 3.55 -36.96
C LEU A 484 24.68 2.50 -35.84
N SER A 485 25.87 2.04 -35.45
CA SER A 485 26.04 1.12 -34.31
C SER A 485 25.52 1.71 -33.01
N TRP A 486 25.81 2.98 -32.71
CA TRP A 486 25.36 3.68 -31.53
C TRP A 486 23.85 3.99 -31.57
N GLN A 487 23.33 4.43 -32.74
CA GLN A 487 21.91 4.69 -32.94
C GLN A 487 21.05 3.41 -32.79
N ASN A 488 21.56 2.26 -33.27
CA ASN A 488 20.92 0.96 -33.06
C ASN A 488 20.87 0.53 -31.59
N ARG A 489 21.77 1.05 -30.75
CA ARG A 489 21.75 0.90 -29.29
C ARG A 489 20.99 2.04 -28.62
N ALA A 490 20.22 2.84 -29.38
CA ALA A 490 19.39 3.92 -28.91
C ALA A 490 20.14 5.08 -28.25
N MET A 491 21.41 5.27 -28.60
CA MET A 491 22.22 6.36 -28.06
C MET A 491 22.07 7.62 -28.89
N ARG A 492 22.09 8.78 -28.23
CA ARG A 492 22.21 10.09 -28.87
C ARG A 492 23.66 10.29 -29.24
N THR A 493 23.91 10.81 -30.45
CA THR A 493 25.26 11.03 -30.95
C THR A 493 25.55 12.53 -31.08
N LEU A 494 26.74 12.95 -30.66
CA LEU A 494 27.29 14.29 -30.84
C LEU A 494 28.64 14.21 -31.55
N GLY A 495 28.84 15.12 -32.50
CA GLY A 495 30.13 15.33 -33.15
C GLY A 495 30.81 16.60 -32.67
N PHE A 496 32.12 16.59 -32.63
CA PHE A 496 32.96 17.71 -32.16
C PHE A 496 33.95 18.10 -33.23
N ALA A 497 34.11 19.39 -33.41
CA ALA A 497 35.09 19.97 -34.32
C ALA A 497 35.72 21.21 -33.72
N TRP A 498 36.92 21.51 -34.11
CA TRP A 498 37.60 22.78 -33.78
C TRP A 498 38.37 23.36 -34.93
N ALA A 499 38.71 24.67 -34.81
CA ALA A 499 39.62 25.35 -35.70
C ALA A 499 40.38 26.46 -34.96
N GLU A 500 41.64 26.73 -35.35
CA GLU A 500 42.37 27.94 -34.98
C GLU A 500 41.85 29.09 -35.83
N VAL A 501 41.50 30.21 -35.18
CA VAL A 501 40.95 31.40 -35.80
C VAL A 501 42.04 32.47 -35.88
N ALA A 502 42.46 32.87 -37.10
CA ALA A 502 43.44 33.92 -37.32
C ALA A 502 42.91 35.28 -36.85
N GLU A 503 43.82 36.13 -36.35
CA GLU A 503 43.48 37.50 -35.98
C GLU A 503 42.76 38.24 -37.11
N GLY A 504 41.69 38.96 -36.77
CA GLY A 504 40.88 39.72 -37.73
C GLY A 504 39.92 38.93 -38.61
N LYS A 505 39.82 37.60 -38.47
CA LYS A 505 38.78 36.80 -39.13
C LYS A 505 37.58 36.58 -38.20
N GLU A 506 36.39 36.65 -38.81
CA GLU A 506 35.12 36.32 -38.18
C GLU A 506 34.72 34.89 -38.59
N PRO A 507 34.83 33.90 -37.68
CA PRO A 507 34.51 32.51 -37.99
C PRO A 507 33.00 32.21 -38.01
N ILE A 508 32.18 33.13 -37.47
CA ILE A 508 30.70 33.07 -37.49
C ILE A 508 30.22 34.25 -38.33
N LYS A 509 29.48 33.96 -39.41
CA LYS A 509 28.86 34.95 -40.30
C LYS A 509 27.42 34.62 -40.56
N ASP A 510 26.53 35.60 -40.52
CA ASP A 510 25.09 35.43 -40.80
C ASP A 510 24.44 34.30 -39.99
N GLY A 511 24.89 34.12 -38.71
CA GLY A 511 24.37 33.04 -37.85
C GLY A 511 24.82 31.62 -38.27
N LYS A 512 25.89 31.47 -39.02
CA LYS A 512 26.47 30.19 -39.45
C LYS A 512 27.99 30.17 -39.28
N VAL A 513 28.52 28.97 -39.00
CA VAL A 513 29.98 28.76 -38.99
C VAL A 513 30.51 28.88 -40.42
N ALA A 514 31.50 29.78 -40.61
CA ALA A 514 32.19 30.03 -41.90
C ALA A 514 33.70 29.97 -41.68
N CYS A 515 34.25 28.81 -41.37
CA CYS A 515 35.65 28.57 -41.08
C CYS A 515 36.21 27.44 -41.94
N ALA A 516 37.13 27.79 -42.89
CA ALA A 516 37.75 26.87 -43.83
C ALA A 516 38.76 25.88 -43.20
N SER A 517 39.20 26.16 -41.96
CA SER A 517 40.13 25.28 -41.22
C SER A 517 39.47 24.39 -40.19
N LEU A 518 38.14 24.22 -40.23
CA LEU A 518 37.43 23.38 -39.29
C LEU A 518 37.80 21.91 -39.47
N ARG A 519 38.16 21.27 -38.36
CA ARG A 519 38.57 19.85 -38.34
C ARG A 519 37.64 19.04 -37.46
N PHE A 520 37.12 17.94 -37.98
CA PHE A 520 36.35 16.98 -37.18
C PHE A 520 37.28 16.15 -36.28
N VAL A 521 37.01 16.06 -34.97
CA VAL A 521 37.97 15.50 -33.99
C VAL A 521 37.43 14.40 -33.13
N ALA A 522 36.12 14.40 -32.83
CA ALA A 522 35.56 13.37 -31.96
C ALA A 522 34.04 13.19 -32.17
N ALA A 523 33.57 12.05 -31.75
CA ALA A 523 32.14 11.78 -31.62
C ALA A 523 31.86 11.11 -30.25
N ALA A 524 30.74 11.48 -29.64
CA ALA A 524 30.26 10.90 -28.39
C ALA A 524 28.90 10.22 -28.56
N ALA A 525 28.74 9.10 -27.89
CA ALA A 525 27.46 8.42 -27.71
C ALA A 525 26.99 8.65 -26.30
N ILE A 526 25.76 9.15 -26.15
CA ILE A 526 25.17 9.56 -24.89
C ILE A 526 23.86 8.82 -24.71
N ALA A 527 23.68 8.18 -23.56
CA ALA A 527 22.49 7.41 -23.26
C ALA A 527 22.01 7.69 -21.82
N ASP A 528 20.74 7.45 -21.58
CA ASP A 528 20.17 7.33 -20.23
C ASP A 528 20.19 5.86 -19.84
N PRO A 529 21.10 5.41 -18.96
CA PRO A 529 21.32 3.99 -18.70
C PRO A 529 20.15 3.38 -17.92
N VAL A 530 19.88 2.11 -18.19
CA VAL A 530 18.95 1.30 -17.39
C VAL A 530 19.50 1.16 -15.97
N ARG A 531 18.63 1.29 -14.97
CA ARG A 531 18.99 1.05 -13.57
C ARG A 531 19.41 -0.40 -13.36
N SER A 532 20.44 -0.63 -12.58
CA SER A 532 21.04 -1.96 -12.38
C SER A 532 20.12 -3.00 -11.74
N ASP A 533 19.12 -2.56 -10.98
CA ASP A 533 18.13 -3.42 -10.30
C ASP A 533 16.96 -3.84 -11.20
N VAL A 534 16.69 -3.11 -12.28
CA VAL A 534 15.49 -3.29 -13.12
C VAL A 534 15.46 -4.66 -13.82
N PRO A 535 16.53 -5.19 -14.45
CA PRO A 535 16.44 -6.49 -15.13
C PRO A 535 16.03 -7.63 -14.20
N ALA A 536 16.56 -7.65 -12.98
CA ALA A 536 16.23 -8.66 -11.97
C ALA A 536 14.77 -8.52 -11.49
N ALA A 537 14.34 -7.29 -11.23
CA ALA A 537 12.98 -6.99 -10.75
C ALA A 537 11.92 -7.28 -11.83
N VAL A 538 12.18 -6.95 -13.10
CA VAL A 538 11.32 -7.30 -14.23
C VAL A 538 11.16 -8.81 -14.35
N LYS A 539 12.26 -9.56 -14.26
CA LYS A 539 12.24 -11.03 -14.29
C LYS A 539 11.42 -11.61 -13.12
N GLU A 540 11.57 -11.05 -11.92
CA GLU A 540 10.78 -11.46 -10.75
C GLU A 540 9.27 -11.22 -10.97
N CYS A 541 8.89 -10.06 -11.50
CA CYS A 541 7.49 -9.76 -11.82
C CYS A 541 6.93 -10.69 -12.90
N ILE A 542 7.69 -10.99 -13.96
CA ILE A 542 7.27 -11.93 -15.01
C ILE A 542 7.09 -13.35 -14.43
N ASN A 543 8.02 -13.80 -13.58
CA ASN A 543 7.90 -15.10 -12.90
C ASN A 543 6.69 -15.15 -11.97
N ALA A 544 6.33 -14.01 -11.40
CA ALA A 544 5.11 -13.85 -10.58
C ALA A 544 3.82 -13.82 -11.42
N GLY A 545 3.90 -14.02 -12.74
CA GLY A 545 2.76 -14.02 -13.66
C GLY A 545 2.24 -12.62 -14.02
N ILE A 546 3.04 -11.58 -13.82
CA ILE A 546 2.69 -10.20 -14.13
C ILE A 546 3.25 -9.85 -15.51
N SER A 547 2.40 -9.35 -16.41
CA SER A 547 2.81 -8.83 -17.71
C SER A 547 3.33 -7.40 -17.56
N ILE A 548 4.47 -7.10 -18.18
CA ILE A 548 5.03 -5.75 -18.18
C ILE A 548 4.86 -5.14 -19.57
N LYS A 549 4.45 -3.87 -19.62
CA LYS A 549 4.30 -3.11 -20.85
C LYS A 549 5.03 -1.79 -20.73
N ILE A 550 5.90 -1.49 -21.70
CA ILE A 550 6.61 -0.20 -21.78
C ILE A 550 5.75 0.78 -22.58
N VAL A 551 5.51 1.96 -22.03
CA VAL A 551 4.77 3.03 -22.70
C VAL A 551 5.61 4.30 -22.65
N THR A 552 6.18 4.71 -23.78
CA THR A 552 7.17 5.79 -23.79
C THR A 552 6.94 6.75 -24.98
N GLY A 553 7.33 8.01 -24.80
CA GLY A 553 7.42 8.98 -25.89
C GLY A 553 8.60 8.76 -26.85
N ASP A 554 9.52 7.86 -26.51
CA ASP A 554 10.71 7.57 -27.32
C ASP A 554 10.41 6.82 -28.64
N THR A 555 11.45 6.74 -29.48
CA THR A 555 11.36 6.01 -30.76
C THR A 555 11.25 4.50 -30.55
N PRO A 556 10.66 3.76 -31.51
CA PRO A 556 10.59 2.30 -31.44
C PRO A 556 11.94 1.61 -31.24
N GLY A 557 13.00 2.12 -31.87
CA GLY A 557 14.37 1.57 -31.75
C GLY A 557 14.90 1.67 -30.31
N THR A 558 14.76 2.85 -29.69
CA THR A 558 15.12 3.09 -28.29
C THR A 558 14.33 2.19 -27.34
N ALA A 559 13.02 2.12 -27.54
CA ALA A 559 12.14 1.32 -26.68
C ALA A 559 12.41 -0.18 -26.78
N LYS A 560 12.69 -0.70 -27.98
CA LYS A 560 13.12 -2.10 -28.21
C LYS A 560 14.44 -2.41 -27.49
N GLU A 561 15.42 -1.51 -27.59
CA GLU A 561 16.73 -1.73 -26.96
C GLU A 561 16.62 -1.77 -25.43
N ILE A 562 15.90 -0.82 -24.84
CA ILE A 562 15.61 -0.85 -23.39
C ILE A 562 14.87 -2.16 -23.02
N GLY A 563 13.88 -2.56 -23.83
CA GLY A 563 13.17 -3.82 -23.66
C GLY A 563 14.08 -5.04 -23.64
N ARG A 564 15.14 -5.06 -24.50
CA ARG A 564 16.17 -6.13 -24.50
C ARG A 564 17.01 -6.11 -23.24
N GLN A 565 17.51 -4.94 -22.84
CA GLN A 565 18.36 -4.78 -21.66
C GLN A 565 17.66 -5.24 -20.37
N ILE A 566 16.35 -5.02 -20.25
CA ILE A 566 15.57 -5.46 -19.09
C ILE A 566 15.02 -6.88 -19.21
N GLY A 567 15.26 -7.57 -20.34
CA GLY A 567 14.80 -8.94 -20.60
C GLY A 567 13.32 -9.08 -20.99
N LEU A 568 12.62 -7.97 -21.28
CA LEU A 568 11.24 -7.96 -21.74
C LEU A 568 11.12 -8.32 -23.23
N TRP A 569 11.99 -7.74 -24.07
CA TRP A 569 12.04 -8.00 -25.50
C TRP A 569 12.99 -9.17 -25.79
N GLN A 570 12.44 -10.22 -26.40
CA GLN A 570 13.17 -11.44 -26.72
C GLN A 570 13.42 -11.57 -28.23
N ASN A 571 14.32 -12.46 -28.64
CA ASN A 571 14.61 -12.71 -30.05
C ASN A 571 13.42 -13.31 -30.82
N THR A 572 12.45 -13.88 -30.13
CA THR A 572 11.21 -14.42 -30.70
C THR A 572 10.16 -13.34 -30.97
N ASP A 573 10.35 -12.14 -30.41
CA ASP A 573 9.39 -11.04 -30.56
C ASP A 573 9.54 -10.38 -31.94
N ASN A 574 8.41 -9.95 -32.48
CA ASN A 574 8.30 -9.33 -33.79
C ASN A 574 7.49 -8.00 -33.69
N ASP A 575 7.24 -7.39 -34.85
CA ASP A 575 6.58 -6.09 -34.93
C ASP A 575 5.12 -6.11 -34.45
N SER A 576 4.50 -7.28 -34.21
CA SER A 576 3.18 -7.36 -33.59
C SER A 576 3.18 -6.99 -32.08
N HIS A 577 4.34 -7.11 -31.42
CA HIS A 577 4.52 -6.82 -30.00
C HIS A 577 4.86 -5.35 -29.70
N ILE A 578 5.03 -4.53 -30.75
CA ILE A 578 5.29 -3.09 -30.64
C ILE A 578 4.34 -2.31 -31.56
N ILE A 579 3.95 -1.12 -31.10
CA ILE A 579 3.13 -0.19 -31.88
C ILE A 579 3.57 1.26 -31.59
N THR A 580 3.35 2.14 -32.55
CA THR A 580 3.56 3.59 -32.31
C THR A 580 2.28 4.24 -31.83
N GLY A 581 2.38 5.38 -31.11
CA GLY A 581 1.23 6.14 -30.62
C GLY A 581 0.21 6.52 -31.73
N PRO A 582 0.64 7.05 -32.91
CA PRO A 582 -0.27 7.32 -34.01
C PRO A 582 -0.99 6.08 -34.53
N GLU A 583 -0.31 4.95 -34.69
CA GLU A 583 -0.92 3.68 -35.09
C GLU A 583 -1.89 3.17 -34.01
N PHE A 584 -1.51 3.26 -32.73
CA PHE A 584 -2.34 2.88 -31.59
C PHE A 584 -3.62 3.71 -31.53
N ALA A 585 -3.54 5.02 -31.79
CA ALA A 585 -4.68 5.90 -31.81
C ALA A 585 -5.64 5.63 -32.98
N ALA A 586 -5.12 5.12 -34.11
CA ALA A 586 -5.88 4.80 -35.31
C ALA A 586 -6.66 3.47 -35.20
N LEU A 587 -6.30 2.57 -34.27
CA LEU A 587 -7.00 1.30 -34.09
C LEU A 587 -8.39 1.54 -33.50
N SER A 588 -9.36 0.79 -34.01
CA SER A 588 -10.68 0.68 -33.38
C SER A 588 -10.56 -0.05 -32.02
N ASP A 589 -11.56 0.11 -31.16
CA ASP A 589 -11.55 -0.55 -29.85
C ASP A 589 -11.54 -2.08 -29.96
N GLN A 590 -12.21 -2.66 -30.96
CA GLN A 590 -12.21 -4.10 -31.22
C GLN A 590 -10.83 -4.62 -31.65
N GLU A 591 -10.16 -3.92 -32.56
CA GLU A 591 -8.81 -4.26 -33.00
C GLU A 591 -7.79 -4.14 -31.87
N LEU A 592 -7.93 -3.10 -31.08
CA LEU A 592 -7.08 -2.87 -29.92
C LEU A 592 -7.27 -3.98 -28.87
N GLU A 593 -8.50 -4.35 -28.55
CA GLU A 593 -8.81 -5.43 -27.62
C GLU A 593 -8.29 -6.80 -28.08
N ALA A 594 -8.21 -7.03 -29.39
CA ALA A 594 -7.64 -8.27 -29.94
C ALA A 594 -6.10 -8.34 -29.76
N ARG A 595 -5.40 -7.21 -29.85
CA ARG A 595 -3.93 -7.13 -29.84
C ARG A 595 -3.33 -6.79 -28.46
N ILE A 596 -4.11 -6.20 -27.55
CA ILE A 596 -3.56 -5.53 -26.36
C ILE A 596 -2.79 -6.47 -25.42
N ASN A 597 -3.15 -7.75 -25.36
CA ASN A 597 -2.46 -8.71 -24.51
C ASN A 597 -1.04 -9.00 -25.02
N ASP A 598 -0.87 -9.08 -26.33
CA ASP A 598 0.42 -9.40 -26.96
C ASP A 598 1.34 -8.18 -27.06
N LEU A 599 0.80 -6.97 -27.06
CA LEU A 599 1.59 -5.74 -27.07
C LEU A 599 2.49 -5.64 -25.84
N LYS A 600 3.78 -5.45 -26.06
CA LYS A 600 4.79 -5.24 -25.02
C LYS A 600 5.25 -3.78 -24.95
N ILE A 601 5.28 -3.08 -26.09
CA ILE A 601 5.82 -1.73 -26.20
C ILE A 601 4.88 -0.81 -26.99
N ILE A 602 4.59 0.36 -26.43
CA ILE A 602 3.99 1.48 -27.16
C ILE A 602 5.02 2.62 -27.20
N ALA A 603 5.55 2.89 -28.39
CA ALA A 603 6.56 3.93 -28.65
C ALA A 603 5.88 5.21 -29.16
N ARG A 604 6.47 6.39 -28.93
CA ARG A 604 5.90 7.70 -29.28
C ARG A 604 4.46 7.88 -28.75
N ALA A 605 4.20 7.33 -27.55
CA ALA A 605 2.91 7.41 -26.90
C ALA A 605 2.64 8.84 -26.40
N ARG A 606 1.40 9.27 -26.55
CA ARG A 606 0.88 10.51 -25.95
C ARG A 606 0.20 10.19 -24.61
N PRO A 607 -0.02 11.16 -23.74
CA PRO A 607 -0.70 10.96 -22.46
C PRO A 607 -2.03 10.23 -22.55
N MET A 608 -2.86 10.59 -23.54
CA MET A 608 -4.16 9.94 -23.77
C MET A 608 -4.04 8.50 -24.28
N ASP A 609 -2.96 8.15 -24.99
CA ASP A 609 -2.70 6.79 -25.44
C ASP A 609 -2.40 5.89 -24.22
N LYS A 610 -1.67 6.42 -23.21
CA LYS A 610 -1.42 5.74 -21.93
C LYS A 610 -2.74 5.45 -21.20
N LYS A 611 -3.61 6.44 -21.08
CA LYS A 611 -4.93 6.28 -20.45
C LYS A 611 -5.78 5.24 -21.19
N ARG A 612 -5.89 5.33 -22.53
CA ARG A 612 -6.67 4.39 -23.37
C ARG A 612 -6.16 2.95 -23.23
N LEU A 613 -4.83 2.75 -23.15
CA LEU A 613 -4.25 1.44 -22.86
C LEU A 613 -4.76 0.86 -21.55
N VAL A 614 -4.72 1.65 -20.48
CA VAL A 614 -5.18 1.25 -19.15
C VAL A 614 -6.64 0.84 -19.17
N GLU A 615 -7.51 1.70 -19.71
CA GLU A 615 -8.96 1.45 -19.78
C GLU A 615 -9.29 0.19 -20.60
N THR A 616 -8.55 -0.04 -21.70
CA THR A 616 -8.76 -1.22 -22.55
C THR A 616 -8.31 -2.51 -21.83
N LEU A 617 -7.17 -2.49 -21.12
CA LEU A 617 -6.73 -3.62 -20.30
C LEU A 617 -7.73 -3.93 -19.19
N GLN A 618 -8.30 -2.90 -18.56
CA GLN A 618 -9.34 -3.06 -17.53
C GLN A 618 -10.61 -3.69 -18.09
N ARG A 619 -11.08 -3.27 -19.29
CA ARG A 619 -12.21 -3.92 -19.97
C ARG A 619 -11.96 -5.39 -20.26
N LYS A 620 -10.69 -5.79 -20.49
CA LYS A 620 -10.27 -7.19 -20.63
C LYS A 620 -10.16 -7.94 -19.30
N GLY A 621 -10.55 -7.33 -18.19
CA GLY A 621 -10.51 -7.95 -16.86
C GLY A 621 -9.12 -7.96 -16.23
N GLN A 622 -8.13 -7.22 -16.77
CA GLN A 622 -6.80 -7.11 -16.19
C GLN A 622 -6.80 -6.15 -14.99
N VAL A 623 -6.03 -6.46 -13.98
CA VAL A 623 -5.74 -5.54 -12.87
C VAL A 623 -4.46 -4.78 -13.21
N VAL A 624 -4.62 -3.49 -13.51
CA VAL A 624 -3.56 -2.67 -14.09
C VAL A 624 -2.93 -1.76 -13.06
N ALA A 625 -1.62 -1.85 -12.91
CA ALA A 625 -0.79 -0.85 -12.24
C ALA A 625 -0.08 0.01 -13.30
N VAL A 626 0.07 1.30 -13.04
CA VAL A 626 0.75 2.24 -13.95
C VAL A 626 1.81 2.98 -13.18
N THR A 627 3.03 3.08 -13.76
CA THR A 627 4.07 3.97 -13.21
C THR A 627 4.16 5.26 -14.02
N GLY A 628 4.50 6.35 -13.36
CA GLY A 628 4.74 7.63 -13.99
C GLY A 628 5.40 8.62 -13.04
N ASP A 629 6.09 9.62 -13.60
CA ASP A 629 6.80 10.67 -12.84
C ASP A 629 6.40 12.09 -13.28
N GLY A 630 5.76 12.21 -14.44
CA GLY A 630 5.41 13.49 -15.04
C GLY A 630 3.92 13.86 -14.93
N THR A 631 3.62 15.11 -15.13
CA THR A 631 2.26 15.65 -15.22
C THR A 631 1.45 14.98 -16.35
N ASN A 632 2.13 14.60 -17.42
CA ASN A 632 1.56 13.87 -18.56
C ASN A 632 1.10 12.45 -18.23
N ASP A 633 1.55 11.87 -17.12
CA ASP A 633 1.16 10.54 -16.68
C ASP A 633 -0.09 10.55 -15.77
N ALA A 634 -0.42 11.69 -15.19
CA ALA A 634 -1.52 11.83 -14.23
C ALA A 634 -2.86 11.24 -14.72
N PRO A 635 -3.31 11.41 -15.99
CA PRO A 635 -4.54 10.80 -16.47
C PRO A 635 -4.51 9.26 -16.45
N ALA A 636 -3.35 8.66 -16.74
CA ALA A 636 -3.17 7.21 -16.72
C ALA A 636 -3.04 6.67 -15.29
N LEU A 637 -2.30 7.39 -14.41
CA LEU A 637 -2.18 7.07 -12.99
C LEU A 637 -3.54 7.05 -12.29
N LYS A 638 -4.38 8.06 -12.55
CA LYS A 638 -5.72 8.17 -11.98
C LYS A 638 -6.70 7.11 -12.55
N ALA A 639 -6.55 6.71 -13.81
CA ALA A 639 -7.40 5.70 -14.45
C ALA A 639 -7.03 4.28 -14.05
N ALA A 640 -5.80 4.03 -13.60
CA ALA A 640 -5.31 2.71 -13.20
C ALA A 640 -6.04 2.16 -11.97
N HIS A 641 -5.97 0.85 -11.77
CA HIS A 641 -6.38 0.25 -10.49
C HIS A 641 -5.41 0.60 -9.37
N VAL A 642 -4.12 0.76 -9.69
CA VAL A 642 -3.08 1.28 -8.80
C VAL A 642 -2.16 2.22 -9.59
N GLY A 643 -2.20 3.50 -9.28
CA GLY A 643 -1.24 4.48 -9.76
C GLY A 643 0.02 4.48 -8.91
N LEU A 644 1.19 4.39 -9.55
CA LEU A 644 2.50 4.35 -8.88
C LEU A 644 3.32 5.56 -9.34
N SER A 645 3.49 6.56 -8.48
CA SER A 645 4.39 7.69 -8.77
C SER A 645 5.81 7.42 -8.27
N MET A 646 6.79 8.01 -8.94
CA MET A 646 8.17 8.00 -8.48
C MET A 646 8.41 9.05 -7.40
N GLY A 647 9.38 8.84 -6.51
CA GLY A 647 9.74 9.76 -5.44
C GLY A 647 10.18 11.13 -5.95
N ASP A 648 10.92 11.15 -7.07
CA ASP A 648 11.35 12.37 -7.76
C ASP A 648 10.30 12.91 -8.76
N GLY A 649 9.13 12.27 -8.84
CA GLY A 649 8.05 12.68 -9.72
C GLY A 649 7.40 14.01 -9.28
N THR A 650 6.69 14.65 -10.22
CA THR A 650 5.98 15.90 -9.97
C THR A 650 4.87 15.71 -8.92
N SER A 651 4.52 16.79 -8.22
CA SER A 651 3.42 16.77 -7.23
C SER A 651 2.09 16.31 -7.86
N VAL A 652 1.85 16.70 -9.11
CA VAL A 652 0.66 16.26 -9.90
C VAL A 652 0.65 14.74 -10.09
N ALA A 653 1.79 14.13 -10.44
CA ALA A 653 1.88 12.68 -10.58
C ALA A 653 1.70 11.97 -9.23
N LYS A 654 2.33 12.48 -8.16
CA LYS A 654 2.19 11.94 -6.80
C LYS A 654 0.75 11.97 -6.32
N GLU A 655 0.05 13.08 -6.53
CA GLU A 655 -1.34 13.22 -6.10
C GLU A 655 -2.31 12.34 -6.92
N ALA A 656 -2.05 12.18 -8.22
CA ALA A 656 -2.82 11.26 -9.05
C ALA A 656 -2.58 9.78 -8.73
N SER A 657 -1.52 9.47 -7.96
CA SER A 657 -1.12 8.11 -7.63
C SER A 657 -1.74 7.60 -6.33
N ASP A 658 -1.69 6.28 -6.15
CA ASP A 658 -2.14 5.58 -4.96
C ASP A 658 -0.96 5.16 -4.05
N ILE A 659 0.23 4.97 -4.66
CA ILE A 659 1.48 4.64 -3.96
C ILE A 659 2.61 5.47 -4.58
N THR A 660 3.49 6.03 -3.74
CA THR A 660 4.73 6.69 -4.18
C THR A 660 5.94 5.79 -3.89
N ILE A 661 6.77 5.57 -4.89
CA ILE A 661 8.01 4.76 -4.82
C ILE A 661 9.17 5.69 -4.45
N ILE A 662 9.51 5.75 -3.16
CA ILE A 662 10.42 6.77 -2.59
C ILE A 662 11.83 6.71 -3.20
N ASP A 663 12.34 5.52 -3.48
CA ASP A 663 13.69 5.27 -4.02
C ASP A 663 13.76 5.24 -5.55
N ASN A 664 12.68 5.52 -6.23
CA ASN A 664 12.54 5.44 -7.69
C ASN A 664 12.92 4.06 -8.27
N SER A 665 12.94 3.01 -7.46
CA SER A 665 13.38 1.67 -7.85
C SER A 665 12.23 0.80 -8.31
N PHE A 666 12.37 0.18 -9.49
CA PHE A 666 11.40 -0.81 -9.98
C PHE A 666 11.34 -2.05 -9.07
N SER A 667 12.44 -2.39 -8.39
CA SER A 667 12.48 -3.46 -7.39
C SER A 667 11.50 -3.23 -6.24
N SER A 668 11.30 -1.97 -5.83
CA SER A 668 10.33 -1.62 -4.79
C SER A 668 8.89 -1.85 -5.22
N ILE A 669 8.58 -1.77 -6.52
CA ILE A 669 7.28 -2.14 -7.07
C ILE A 669 7.02 -3.65 -6.90
N GLY A 670 8.01 -4.50 -7.16
CA GLY A 670 7.93 -5.94 -6.90
C GLY A 670 7.66 -6.24 -5.42
N LYS A 671 8.31 -5.50 -4.51
CA LYS A 671 8.04 -5.62 -3.06
C LYS A 671 6.62 -5.19 -2.69
N ALA A 672 6.06 -4.16 -3.34
CA ALA A 672 4.67 -3.76 -3.13
C ALA A 672 3.70 -4.89 -3.52
N VAL A 673 3.93 -5.57 -4.66
CA VAL A 673 3.17 -6.76 -5.05
C VAL A 673 3.29 -7.86 -4.01
N MET A 674 4.50 -8.15 -3.56
CA MET A 674 4.76 -9.18 -2.54
C MET A 674 3.99 -8.90 -1.25
N TRP A 675 4.01 -7.67 -0.75
CA TRP A 675 3.28 -7.28 0.46
C TRP A 675 1.77 -7.34 0.26
N GLY A 676 1.25 -6.92 -0.88
CA GLY A 676 -0.18 -7.02 -1.20
C GLY A 676 -0.68 -8.47 -1.25
N ARG A 677 0.10 -9.38 -1.83
CA ARG A 677 -0.20 -10.84 -1.83
C ARG A 677 -0.12 -11.44 -0.44
N SER A 678 0.88 -11.04 0.33
CA SER A 678 1.04 -11.48 1.73
C SER A 678 -0.12 -11.03 2.62
N LEU A 679 -0.58 -9.79 2.45
CA LEU A 679 -1.76 -9.27 3.14
C LEU A 679 -2.98 -10.18 2.92
N TYR A 680 -3.28 -10.48 1.67
CA TYR A 680 -4.42 -11.32 1.32
C TYR A 680 -4.31 -12.74 1.91
N GLN A 681 -3.14 -13.38 1.80
CA GLN A 681 -2.90 -14.69 2.40
C GLN A 681 -3.04 -14.68 3.93
N ASN A 682 -2.59 -13.62 4.59
CA ASN A 682 -2.71 -13.49 6.05
C ASN A 682 -4.17 -13.39 6.49
N ILE A 683 -4.99 -12.65 5.74
CA ILE A 683 -6.43 -12.57 5.99
C ILE A 683 -7.11 -13.92 5.74
N GLN A 684 -6.74 -14.65 4.68
CA GLN A 684 -7.25 -16.01 4.43
C GLN A 684 -6.91 -16.98 5.58
N ARG A 685 -5.68 -16.93 6.12
CA ARG A 685 -5.27 -17.76 7.27
C ARG A 685 -6.08 -17.43 8.52
N PHE A 686 -6.34 -16.16 8.76
CA PHE A 686 -7.19 -15.76 9.86
C PHE A 686 -8.63 -16.25 9.68
N LEU A 687 -9.22 -16.04 8.50
CA LEU A 687 -10.57 -16.53 8.19
C LEU A 687 -10.68 -18.04 8.32
N LEU A 688 -9.70 -18.78 7.83
CA LEU A 688 -9.64 -20.23 7.96
C LEU A 688 -9.69 -20.65 9.43
N PHE A 689 -8.86 -20.02 10.26
CA PHE A 689 -8.84 -20.29 11.69
C PHE A 689 -10.19 -19.97 12.35
N GLN A 690 -10.65 -18.74 12.21
CA GLN A 690 -11.86 -18.25 12.88
C GLN A 690 -13.12 -19.02 12.46
N LEU A 691 -13.32 -19.24 11.15
CA LEU A 691 -14.50 -19.95 10.67
C LEU A 691 -14.51 -21.43 11.10
N THR A 692 -13.33 -22.05 11.22
CA THR A 692 -13.25 -23.42 11.77
C THR A 692 -13.69 -23.46 13.23
N VAL A 693 -13.24 -22.50 14.05
CA VAL A 693 -13.69 -22.36 15.45
C VAL A 693 -15.20 -22.18 15.53
N ASN A 694 -15.73 -21.22 14.76
CA ASN A 694 -17.15 -20.85 14.80
C ASN A 694 -18.05 -22.00 14.32
N VAL A 695 -17.69 -22.69 13.23
CA VAL A 695 -18.45 -23.87 12.74
C VAL A 695 -18.48 -24.95 13.78
N THR A 696 -17.34 -25.29 14.40
CA THR A 696 -17.26 -26.30 15.46
C THR A 696 -18.16 -25.94 16.64
N ALA A 697 -18.07 -24.70 17.13
CA ALA A 697 -18.82 -24.21 18.29
C ALA A 697 -20.33 -24.12 18.00
N CYS A 698 -20.72 -23.57 16.83
CA CYS A 698 -22.14 -23.50 16.43
C CYS A 698 -22.79 -24.86 16.35
N LEU A 699 -22.13 -25.85 15.73
CA LEU A 699 -22.65 -27.20 15.62
C LEU A 699 -22.74 -27.89 16.99
N LEU A 700 -21.76 -27.67 17.88
CA LEU A 700 -21.74 -28.20 19.24
C LEU A 700 -22.88 -27.63 20.09
N VAL A 701 -23.11 -26.31 20.04
CA VAL A 701 -24.22 -25.65 20.76
C VAL A 701 -25.56 -26.10 20.19
N LEU A 702 -25.69 -26.17 18.86
CA LEU A 702 -26.92 -26.64 18.21
C LEU A 702 -27.27 -28.07 18.64
N CYS A 703 -26.34 -29.02 18.51
CA CYS A 703 -26.60 -30.42 18.89
C CYS A 703 -26.83 -30.58 20.41
N GLY A 704 -26.05 -29.88 21.25
CA GLY A 704 -26.24 -29.89 22.69
C GLY A 704 -27.63 -29.40 23.11
N ALA A 705 -28.17 -28.37 22.45
CA ALA A 705 -29.52 -27.85 22.69
C ALA A 705 -30.63 -28.93 22.50
N PHE A 706 -30.44 -29.85 21.53
CA PHE A 706 -31.41 -30.94 21.28
C PHE A 706 -31.10 -32.24 22.04
N MET A 707 -29.89 -32.39 22.59
CA MET A 707 -29.56 -33.53 23.46
C MET A 707 -30.09 -33.38 24.90
N GLY A 708 -30.74 -32.25 25.20
CA GLY A 708 -31.29 -31.99 26.54
C GLY A 708 -30.22 -31.59 27.56
N THR A 709 -29.02 -31.29 27.15
CA THR A 709 -27.98 -30.68 28.01
C THR A 709 -28.25 -29.18 28.19
N GLU A 710 -27.84 -28.64 29.32
CA GLU A 710 -27.58 -27.22 29.43
C GLU A 710 -26.55 -26.83 28.36
N SER A 711 -26.44 -25.52 28.00
CA SER A 711 -25.56 -25.15 26.92
C SER A 711 -24.13 -25.71 27.12
N PRO A 712 -23.61 -26.51 26.18
CA PRO A 712 -22.28 -27.14 26.31
C PRO A 712 -21.15 -26.11 26.35
N LEU A 713 -21.43 -24.90 25.88
CA LEU A 713 -20.57 -23.72 25.94
C LEU A 713 -21.42 -22.54 26.43
N THR A 714 -20.96 -21.79 27.44
CA THR A 714 -21.66 -20.62 27.96
C THR A 714 -21.34 -19.35 27.17
N VAL A 715 -22.18 -18.32 27.30
CA VAL A 715 -21.94 -16.98 26.67
C VAL A 715 -20.59 -16.42 27.09
N THR A 716 -20.24 -16.49 28.38
CA THR A 716 -18.97 -15.97 28.91
C THR A 716 -17.75 -16.72 28.38
N GLN A 717 -17.84 -18.04 28.23
CA GLN A 717 -16.80 -18.86 27.61
C GLN A 717 -16.61 -18.50 26.15
N MET A 718 -17.68 -18.27 25.40
CA MET A 718 -17.60 -17.89 24.00
C MET A 718 -17.09 -16.45 23.81
N LEU A 719 -17.46 -15.56 24.70
CA LEU A 719 -16.85 -14.21 24.71
C LEU A 719 -15.34 -14.27 24.97
N TRP A 720 -14.88 -15.18 25.85
CA TRP A 720 -13.45 -15.42 26.04
C TRP A 720 -12.78 -15.90 24.74
N ILE A 721 -13.36 -16.85 24.04
CA ILE A 721 -12.80 -17.37 22.78
C ILE A 721 -12.76 -16.26 21.73
N ASN A 722 -13.88 -15.61 21.45
CA ASN A 722 -13.97 -14.58 20.41
C ASN A 722 -13.10 -13.37 20.73
N LEU A 723 -13.08 -12.94 22.01
CA LEU A 723 -12.35 -11.75 22.41
C LEU A 723 -10.85 -12.00 22.52
N ILE A 724 -10.43 -13.01 23.27
CA ILE A 724 -9.01 -13.23 23.57
C ILE A 724 -8.36 -14.09 22.50
N MET A 725 -8.94 -15.24 22.17
CA MET A 725 -8.31 -16.16 21.24
C MET A 725 -8.39 -15.61 19.80
N ASP A 726 -9.55 -15.23 19.31
CA ASP A 726 -9.73 -14.81 17.92
C ASP A 726 -9.10 -13.45 17.64
N THR A 727 -9.27 -12.47 18.54
CA THR A 727 -8.69 -11.14 18.37
C THR A 727 -7.16 -11.17 18.39
N PHE A 728 -6.57 -11.87 19.36
CA PHE A 728 -5.11 -12.01 19.39
C PHE A 728 -4.57 -12.90 18.28
N ALA A 729 -5.29 -13.97 17.90
CA ALA A 729 -4.95 -14.77 16.74
C ALA A 729 -5.00 -13.96 15.44
N ALA A 730 -6.00 -13.09 15.28
CA ALA A 730 -6.10 -12.15 14.16
C ALA A 730 -4.87 -11.26 14.05
N MET A 731 -4.47 -10.62 15.14
CA MET A 731 -3.27 -9.79 15.22
C MET A 731 -2.00 -10.59 14.90
N ALA A 732 -1.88 -11.80 15.43
CA ALA A 732 -0.74 -12.68 15.18
C ALA A 732 -0.63 -13.07 13.71
N LEU A 733 -1.75 -13.51 13.10
CA LEU A 733 -1.79 -13.93 11.70
C LEU A 733 -1.66 -12.76 10.72
N ALA A 734 -2.25 -11.58 11.05
CA ALA A 734 -2.11 -10.35 10.28
C ALA A 734 -0.66 -9.85 10.20
N SER A 735 0.15 -10.12 11.24
CA SER A 735 1.53 -9.65 11.34
C SER A 735 2.58 -10.59 10.73
N LEU A 736 2.18 -11.69 10.09
CA LEU A 736 3.12 -12.66 9.52
C LEU A 736 3.96 -12.06 8.37
N PRO A 737 5.24 -12.45 8.25
CA PRO A 737 6.06 -12.09 7.10
C PRO A 737 5.56 -12.80 5.83
N PRO A 738 5.86 -12.27 4.62
CA PRO A 738 5.53 -12.94 3.37
C PRO A 738 6.21 -14.30 3.28
N SER A 739 5.53 -15.27 2.68
CA SER A 739 6.16 -16.54 2.33
C SER A 739 7.05 -16.37 1.10
N GLU A 740 8.12 -17.17 0.98
CA GLU A 740 9.01 -17.12 -0.20
C GLU A 740 8.28 -17.54 -1.49
N SER A 741 7.21 -18.32 -1.38
CA SER A 741 6.41 -18.79 -2.50
C SER A 741 5.45 -17.73 -3.07
N VAL A 742 5.22 -16.62 -2.36
CA VAL A 742 4.18 -15.64 -2.73
C VAL A 742 4.40 -15.01 -4.11
N MET A 743 5.66 -14.85 -4.51
CA MET A 743 6.05 -14.32 -5.83
C MET A 743 6.18 -15.41 -6.90
N LEU A 744 5.96 -16.69 -6.57
CA LEU A 744 5.91 -17.80 -7.51
C LEU A 744 4.46 -18.14 -7.92
N GLU A 745 3.49 -17.61 -7.19
CA GLU A 745 2.07 -17.81 -7.47
C GLU A 745 1.60 -16.84 -8.56
N LYS A 746 0.62 -17.27 -9.37
CA LYS A 746 -0.03 -16.39 -10.35
C LYS A 746 -0.93 -15.37 -9.64
N PRO A 747 -1.15 -14.18 -10.24
CA PRO A 747 -2.09 -13.20 -9.70
C PRO A 747 -3.48 -13.80 -9.53
N ARG A 748 -4.14 -13.46 -8.42
CA ARG A 748 -5.52 -13.87 -8.16
C ARG A 748 -6.50 -13.10 -9.06
N ASP A 749 -7.64 -13.70 -9.36
CA ASP A 749 -8.77 -12.96 -9.91
C ASP A 749 -9.30 -11.97 -8.86
N ARG A 750 -9.42 -10.70 -9.20
CA ARG A 750 -9.94 -9.63 -8.32
C ARG A 750 -11.35 -9.92 -7.83
N LYS A 751 -12.17 -10.60 -8.65
CA LYS A 751 -13.57 -10.94 -8.33
C LYS A 751 -13.70 -12.27 -7.57
N ALA A 752 -12.61 -13.03 -7.43
CA ALA A 752 -12.65 -14.29 -6.70
C ALA A 752 -13.01 -14.04 -5.23
N PHE A 753 -13.99 -14.83 -4.74
CA PHE A 753 -14.38 -14.76 -3.34
C PHE A 753 -13.23 -15.21 -2.44
N ILE A 754 -13.04 -14.54 -1.31
CA ILE A 754 -11.89 -14.78 -0.42
C ILE A 754 -11.85 -16.23 0.11
N LEU A 755 -13.00 -16.82 0.34
CA LEU A 755 -13.11 -18.24 0.69
C LEU A 755 -13.09 -19.08 -0.59
N ASN A 756 -11.96 -19.68 -0.88
CA ASN A 756 -11.82 -20.61 -1.98
C ASN A 756 -12.34 -22.02 -1.59
N ARG A 757 -12.47 -22.92 -2.59
CA ARG A 757 -12.97 -24.27 -2.36
C ARG A 757 -12.07 -25.08 -1.42
N GLU A 758 -10.77 -24.83 -1.44
CA GLU A 758 -9.81 -25.52 -0.58
C GLU A 758 -10.00 -25.10 0.87
N MET A 759 -10.13 -23.80 1.14
CA MET A 759 -10.44 -23.28 2.48
C MET A 759 -11.77 -23.84 2.99
N LEU A 760 -12.82 -23.80 2.15
CA LEU A 760 -14.14 -24.33 2.54
C LEU A 760 -14.06 -25.81 2.87
N GLY A 761 -13.32 -26.58 2.09
CA GLY A 761 -13.08 -28.01 2.36
C GLY A 761 -12.34 -28.23 3.68
N GLU A 762 -11.36 -27.40 4.00
CA GLU A 762 -10.61 -27.47 5.27
C GLU A 762 -11.47 -27.02 6.46
N ILE A 763 -12.23 -25.94 6.34
CA ILE A 763 -13.16 -25.47 7.39
C ILE A 763 -14.20 -26.57 7.73
N VAL A 764 -14.85 -27.11 6.72
CA VAL A 764 -15.90 -28.14 6.93
C VAL A 764 -15.28 -29.46 7.37
N GLY A 765 -14.14 -29.87 6.80
CA GLY A 765 -13.46 -31.11 7.11
C GLY A 765 -12.86 -31.11 8.52
N VAL A 766 -12.05 -30.12 8.84
CA VAL A 766 -11.40 -30.02 10.16
C VAL A 766 -12.41 -29.60 11.23
N GLY A 767 -13.23 -28.59 10.96
CA GLY A 767 -14.28 -28.16 11.90
C GLY A 767 -15.32 -29.26 12.17
N GLY A 768 -15.72 -30.01 11.12
CA GLY A 768 -16.59 -31.18 11.26
C GLY A 768 -15.96 -32.29 12.07
N PHE A 769 -14.67 -32.57 11.88
CA PHE A 769 -13.92 -33.56 12.69
C PHE A 769 -13.88 -33.16 14.17
N PHE A 770 -13.52 -31.88 14.46
CA PHE A 770 -13.53 -31.40 15.85
C PHE A 770 -14.91 -31.45 16.49
N PHE A 771 -15.94 -31.05 15.72
CA PHE A 771 -17.31 -31.16 16.16
C PHE A 771 -17.68 -32.59 16.53
N VAL A 772 -17.43 -33.58 15.66
CA VAL A 772 -17.77 -34.99 15.92
C VAL A 772 -17.01 -35.51 17.14
N MET A 773 -15.73 -35.16 17.30
CA MET A 773 -14.94 -35.53 18.46
C MET A 773 -15.53 -34.97 19.76
N LEU A 774 -15.85 -33.65 19.77
CA LEU A 774 -16.41 -33.01 20.96
C LEU A 774 -17.83 -33.46 21.26
N LEU A 775 -18.63 -33.74 20.23
CA LEU A 775 -19.98 -34.29 20.41
C LEU A 775 -19.92 -35.70 20.99
N ALA A 776 -18.98 -36.54 20.56
CA ALA A 776 -18.76 -37.87 21.13
C ALA A 776 -18.37 -37.79 22.61
N LEU A 777 -17.48 -36.83 22.97
CA LEU A 777 -17.13 -36.58 24.37
C LEU A 777 -18.35 -36.10 25.18
N LEU A 778 -19.15 -35.17 24.65
CA LEU A 778 -20.38 -34.72 25.30
C LEU A 778 -21.37 -35.86 25.52
N TYR A 779 -21.53 -36.75 24.53
CA TYR A 779 -22.38 -37.94 24.66
C TYR A 779 -21.84 -38.87 25.76
N ILE A 780 -20.54 -39.11 25.84
CA ILE A 780 -19.90 -39.92 26.88
C ILE A 780 -20.15 -39.29 28.26
N PHE A 781 -19.92 -38.00 28.42
CA PHE A 781 -20.15 -37.28 29.68
C PHE A 781 -21.61 -37.30 30.15
N GLN A 782 -22.56 -37.37 29.21
CA GLN A 782 -23.98 -37.51 29.53
C GLN A 782 -24.36 -38.92 30.02
N HIS A 783 -23.57 -39.94 29.62
CA HIS A 783 -23.91 -41.36 29.90
C HIS A 783 -22.89 -42.06 30.83
N ALA A 784 -21.80 -41.40 31.23
CA ALA A 784 -20.81 -41.94 32.13
C ALA A 784 -20.33 -40.89 33.12
N ASP A 785 -20.02 -41.29 34.34
CA ASP A 785 -19.41 -40.39 35.34
C ASP A 785 -17.90 -40.33 35.09
N ILE A 786 -17.42 -39.14 34.68
CA ILE A 786 -16.00 -38.87 34.41
C ILE A 786 -15.49 -37.92 35.48
N THR A 787 -14.71 -38.46 36.43
CA THR A 787 -14.05 -37.66 37.48
C THR A 787 -12.65 -37.21 37.07
N GLN A 788 -12.09 -37.87 36.06
CA GLN A 788 -10.80 -37.52 35.42
C GLN A 788 -10.74 -38.21 34.03
N LEU A 789 -9.98 -37.63 33.09
CA LEU A 789 -9.91 -38.15 31.71
C LEU A 789 -9.37 -39.60 31.59
N THR A 790 -8.62 -40.06 32.59
CA THR A 790 -8.19 -41.47 32.63
C THR A 790 -9.35 -42.44 32.77
N ASP A 791 -10.52 -42.01 33.25
CA ASP A 791 -11.70 -42.86 33.37
C ASP A 791 -12.24 -43.30 32.00
N LEU A 792 -11.89 -42.60 30.95
CA LEU A 792 -12.20 -43.02 29.56
C LEU A 792 -11.58 -44.34 29.14
N TRP A 793 -10.53 -44.82 29.83
CA TRP A 793 -9.92 -46.11 29.56
C TRP A 793 -10.79 -47.29 30.08
N ASN A 794 -11.63 -47.03 31.08
CA ASN A 794 -12.52 -48.01 31.70
C ASN A 794 -13.99 -47.60 31.55
N LEU A 795 -14.37 -47.08 30.40
CA LEU A 795 -15.66 -46.49 30.15
C LEU A 795 -16.81 -47.49 30.36
N GLN A 796 -17.76 -47.15 31.23
CA GLN A 796 -19.02 -47.81 31.43
C GLN A 796 -20.15 -46.85 31.14
N LEU A 797 -20.86 -47.07 30.04
CA LEU A 797 -22.02 -46.24 29.66
C LEU A 797 -23.24 -46.70 30.44
N GLY A 798 -23.91 -45.78 31.15
CA GLY A 798 -25.13 -46.00 31.93
C GLY A 798 -26.16 -44.91 31.69
N ALA A 799 -27.25 -44.92 32.44
CA ALA A 799 -28.31 -43.90 32.36
C ALA A 799 -28.07 -42.77 33.35
N LYS A 800 -27.01 -41.96 33.17
CA LYS A 800 -26.70 -40.80 34.03
C LYS A 800 -27.63 -39.64 33.79
N GLY A 801 -27.80 -39.22 32.50
CA GLY A 801 -28.76 -38.19 32.06
C GLY A 801 -28.41 -36.75 32.32
N HIS A 802 -27.30 -36.43 33.01
CA HIS A 802 -26.83 -35.07 33.28
C HIS A 802 -25.29 -34.95 33.10
N VAL A 803 -24.80 -33.75 32.82
CA VAL A 803 -23.35 -33.47 32.69
C VAL A 803 -22.93 -32.62 33.86
N THR A 804 -21.82 -32.96 34.51
CA THR A 804 -21.29 -32.19 35.65
C THR A 804 -20.54 -30.95 35.21
N ALA A 805 -20.39 -29.96 36.09
CA ALA A 805 -19.60 -28.75 35.83
C ALA A 805 -18.11 -29.07 35.49
N TYR A 806 -17.55 -30.12 36.11
CA TYR A 806 -16.20 -30.62 35.82
C TYR A 806 -16.07 -31.13 34.37
N GLU A 807 -17.05 -31.94 33.93
CA GLU A 807 -17.08 -32.48 32.59
C GLU A 807 -17.29 -31.42 31.52
N LEU A 808 -18.11 -30.39 31.79
CA LEU A 808 -18.24 -29.21 30.93
C LEU A 808 -16.94 -28.42 30.85
N THR A 809 -16.22 -28.29 31.98
CA THR A 809 -14.91 -27.63 32.00
C THR A 809 -13.86 -28.39 31.19
N LEU A 810 -13.87 -29.74 31.26
CA LEU A 810 -13.05 -30.61 30.42
C LEU A 810 -13.36 -30.40 28.94
N LEU A 811 -14.66 -30.43 28.56
CA LEU A 811 -15.10 -30.19 27.19
C LEU A 811 -14.64 -28.85 26.63
N PHE A 812 -14.86 -27.78 27.42
CA PHE A 812 -14.44 -26.43 27.07
C PHE A 812 -12.92 -26.31 26.93
N THR A 813 -12.14 -26.89 27.88
CA THR A 813 -10.68 -26.83 27.83
C THR A 813 -10.12 -27.61 26.65
N ILE A 814 -10.69 -28.80 26.34
CA ILE A 814 -10.34 -29.57 25.13
C ILE A 814 -10.66 -28.75 23.87
N PHE A 815 -11.84 -28.11 23.82
CA PHE A 815 -12.18 -27.20 22.70
C PHE A 815 -11.12 -26.14 22.49
N VAL A 816 -10.78 -25.37 23.52
CA VAL A 816 -9.79 -24.27 23.43
C VAL A 816 -8.42 -24.80 23.03
N MET A 817 -7.93 -25.87 23.66
CA MET A 817 -6.59 -26.41 23.38
C MET A 817 -6.48 -27.03 21.98
N THR A 818 -7.54 -27.65 21.49
CA THR A 818 -7.57 -28.17 20.10
C THR A 818 -7.44 -27.05 19.08
N HIS A 819 -8.19 -25.95 19.27
CA HIS A 819 -8.09 -24.78 18.41
C HIS A 819 -6.79 -23.99 18.60
N PHE A 820 -6.23 -23.98 19.80
CA PHE A 820 -4.91 -23.42 20.06
C PHE A 820 -3.83 -24.10 19.19
N PHE A 821 -3.79 -25.42 19.11
CA PHE A 821 -2.85 -26.11 18.23
C PHE A 821 -3.21 -25.96 16.75
N TYR A 822 -4.48 -25.83 16.42
CA TYR A 822 -4.92 -25.55 15.05
C TYR A 822 -4.48 -24.16 14.55
N LEU A 823 -4.28 -23.17 15.42
CA LEU A 823 -3.73 -21.86 15.06
C LEU A 823 -2.40 -21.99 14.31
N PHE A 824 -1.52 -22.89 14.73
CA PHE A 824 -0.25 -23.13 14.05
C PHE A 824 -0.45 -23.79 12.68
N ASN A 825 -1.46 -24.64 12.54
CA ASN A 825 -1.83 -25.24 11.26
C ASN A 825 -2.38 -24.19 10.28
N ALA A 826 -3.29 -23.34 10.74
CA ALA A 826 -3.84 -22.24 9.95
C ALA A 826 -2.75 -21.26 9.49
N ARG A 827 -1.77 -20.95 10.35
CA ARG A 827 -0.61 -20.14 9.99
C ARG A 827 0.17 -20.72 8.81
N ALA A 828 0.33 -22.04 8.78
CA ALA A 828 1.13 -22.71 7.76
C ALA A 828 0.34 -22.97 6.45
N PHE A 829 -0.93 -22.58 6.38
CA PHE A 829 -1.75 -22.70 5.18
C PHE A 829 -1.13 -21.92 4.00
N HIS A 830 -1.04 -22.51 2.83
CA HIS A 830 -0.39 -21.99 1.61
C HIS A 830 1.09 -21.54 1.76
N THR A 831 1.82 -22.02 2.78
CA THR A 831 3.25 -21.69 2.91
C THR A 831 4.17 -22.75 2.32
N GLY A 832 3.69 -23.98 2.10
CA GLY A 832 4.53 -25.14 1.77
C GLY A 832 5.54 -25.52 2.85
N ARG A 833 5.43 -24.95 4.08
CA ARG A 833 6.34 -25.14 5.20
C ARG A 833 5.66 -25.88 6.36
N SER A 834 6.49 -26.45 7.23
CA SER A 834 6.06 -27.02 8.50
C SER A 834 5.34 -25.99 9.38
N ALA A 835 4.31 -26.41 10.11
CA ALA A 835 3.66 -25.61 11.13
C ALA A 835 4.59 -25.26 12.30
N LEU A 836 5.70 -25.98 12.47
CA LEU A 836 6.74 -25.73 13.49
C LEU A 836 7.83 -24.74 13.03
N HIS A 837 7.72 -24.18 11.83
CA HIS A 837 8.70 -23.19 11.34
C HIS A 837 8.39 -21.79 11.88
N PHE A 838 9.01 -21.37 12.97
CA PHE A 838 8.72 -20.12 13.68
C PHE A 838 9.61 -18.92 13.32
N LYS A 839 10.45 -19.02 12.28
CA LYS A 839 11.33 -17.91 11.87
C LYS A 839 10.48 -16.68 11.49
N GLY A 840 10.73 -15.56 12.17
CA GLY A 840 9.99 -14.30 11.94
C GLY A 840 8.62 -14.21 12.63
N CYS A 841 8.20 -15.23 13.40
CA CYS A 841 6.88 -15.29 14.03
C CYS A 841 6.88 -15.03 15.54
N LYS A 842 7.80 -14.18 16.05
CA LYS A 842 7.88 -13.86 17.49
C LYS A 842 6.56 -13.38 18.09
N GLY A 843 5.83 -12.54 17.36
CA GLY A 843 4.51 -12.04 17.78
C GLY A 843 3.50 -13.17 17.98
N LEU A 844 3.45 -14.14 17.06
CA LEU A 844 2.58 -15.30 17.17
C LEU A 844 2.89 -16.13 18.44
N LEU A 845 4.17 -16.36 18.74
CA LEU A 845 4.57 -17.14 19.92
C LEU A 845 4.21 -16.42 21.23
N VAL A 846 4.38 -15.11 21.29
CA VAL A 846 3.97 -14.30 22.46
C VAL A 846 2.45 -14.40 22.66
N ILE A 847 1.69 -14.27 21.58
CA ILE A 847 0.22 -14.35 21.61
C ILE A 847 -0.23 -15.77 22.00
N ALA A 848 0.39 -16.80 21.45
CA ALA A 848 0.10 -18.18 21.83
C ALA A 848 0.36 -18.41 23.33
N LEU A 849 1.43 -17.84 23.87
CA LEU A 849 1.70 -17.88 25.30
C LEU A 849 0.63 -17.16 26.13
N ILE A 850 0.18 -15.99 25.69
CA ILE A 850 -0.90 -15.22 26.35
C ILE A 850 -2.20 -16.03 26.38
N ILE A 851 -2.58 -16.66 25.25
CA ILE A 851 -3.78 -17.51 25.18
C ILE A 851 -3.67 -18.69 26.15
N LEU A 852 -2.52 -19.38 26.16
CA LEU A 852 -2.30 -20.53 27.03
C LEU A 852 -2.33 -20.16 28.52
N VAL A 853 -1.61 -19.10 28.90
CA VAL A 853 -1.60 -18.61 30.29
C VAL A 853 -2.99 -18.11 30.69
N GLY A 854 -3.70 -17.42 29.81
CA GLY A 854 -5.06 -16.96 30.05
C GLY A 854 -6.04 -18.11 30.29
N GLN A 855 -5.92 -19.19 29.53
CA GLN A 855 -6.76 -20.39 29.70
C GLN A 855 -6.50 -21.05 31.07
N VAL A 856 -5.23 -21.18 31.47
CA VAL A 856 -4.89 -21.73 32.78
C VAL A 856 -5.41 -20.84 33.92
N ILE A 857 -5.25 -19.52 33.81
CA ILE A 857 -5.74 -18.55 34.80
C ILE A 857 -7.27 -18.66 34.96
N MET A 858 -8.00 -18.76 33.85
CA MET A 858 -9.45 -18.85 33.85
C MET A 858 -9.96 -20.12 34.52
N VAL A 859 -9.29 -21.26 34.27
CA VAL A 859 -9.72 -22.56 34.81
C VAL A 859 -9.27 -22.76 36.25
N GLU A 860 -8.10 -22.25 36.67
CA GLU A 860 -7.50 -22.61 37.98
C GLU A 860 -7.70 -21.57 39.08
N ILE A 861 -8.05 -20.29 38.77
CA ILE A 861 -8.21 -19.28 39.79
C ILE A 861 -9.66 -19.22 40.31
N PRO A 862 -9.93 -19.58 41.60
CA PRO A 862 -11.30 -19.72 42.10
C PRO A 862 -12.21 -18.50 41.94
N GLY A 863 -11.67 -17.27 42.05
CA GLY A 863 -12.43 -16.03 41.85
C GLY A 863 -12.84 -15.79 40.40
N ILE A 864 -12.10 -16.33 39.43
CA ILE A 864 -12.34 -16.20 37.98
C ILE A 864 -13.24 -17.32 37.48
N GLN A 865 -13.11 -18.51 38.03
CA GLN A 865 -13.91 -19.70 37.69
C GLN A 865 -15.42 -19.39 37.72
N GLN A 866 -15.88 -18.66 38.70
CA GLN A 866 -17.29 -18.34 38.87
C GLN A 866 -17.87 -17.48 37.74
N PHE A 867 -17.06 -16.57 37.18
CA PHE A 867 -17.48 -15.74 36.04
C PHE A 867 -17.63 -16.52 34.73
N PHE A 868 -16.83 -17.57 34.55
CA PHE A 868 -16.82 -18.37 33.35
C PHE A 868 -17.58 -19.71 33.49
N ASN A 869 -18.17 -19.94 34.66
CA ASN A 869 -18.87 -21.18 34.99
C ASN A 869 -18.00 -22.42 34.74
N VAL A 870 -16.78 -22.40 35.26
CA VAL A 870 -15.78 -23.47 35.15
C VAL A 870 -15.32 -23.92 36.54
N THR A 871 -14.71 -25.11 36.60
CA THR A 871 -14.14 -25.67 37.83
C THR A 871 -12.66 -26.01 37.60
N GLY A 872 -11.84 -25.99 38.64
CA GLY A 872 -10.43 -26.38 38.55
C GLY A 872 -10.24 -27.82 38.06
N LEU A 873 -9.29 -28.03 37.15
CA LEU A 873 -8.99 -29.34 36.60
C LEU A 873 -7.84 -30.01 37.33
N LYS A 874 -7.86 -31.35 37.38
CA LYS A 874 -6.74 -32.12 37.93
C LYS A 874 -5.51 -31.98 37.03
N PRO A 875 -4.28 -31.93 37.59
CA PRO A 875 -3.04 -31.77 36.80
C PRO A 875 -2.85 -32.86 35.72
N ILE A 876 -3.32 -34.07 35.99
CA ILE A 876 -3.25 -35.19 35.03
C ILE A 876 -4.11 -34.90 33.79
N ASP A 877 -5.29 -34.29 33.97
CA ASP A 877 -6.19 -33.94 32.88
C ASP A 877 -5.60 -32.87 31.99
N TRP A 878 -4.90 -31.85 32.56
CA TRP A 878 -4.14 -30.88 31.79
C TRP A 878 -3.09 -31.54 30.89
N VAL A 879 -2.35 -32.50 31.42
CA VAL A 879 -1.33 -33.23 30.63
C VAL A 879 -2.01 -34.00 29.48
N ILE A 880 -3.09 -34.71 29.76
CA ILE A 880 -3.81 -35.48 28.75
C ILE A 880 -4.40 -34.55 27.68
N ILE A 881 -4.98 -33.41 28.08
CA ILE A 881 -5.58 -32.44 27.16
C ILE A 881 -4.50 -31.86 26.26
N VAL A 882 -3.36 -31.43 26.80
CA VAL A 882 -2.27 -30.82 26.00
C VAL A 882 -1.71 -31.84 25.02
N ILE A 883 -1.43 -33.08 25.46
CA ILE A 883 -0.90 -34.13 24.58
C ILE A 883 -1.94 -34.51 23.53
N GLY A 884 -3.18 -34.76 23.92
CA GLY A 884 -4.27 -35.14 22.99
C GLY A 884 -4.57 -34.06 21.97
N SER A 885 -4.69 -32.81 22.41
CA SER A 885 -4.96 -31.69 21.50
C SER A 885 -3.76 -31.40 20.57
N SER A 886 -2.52 -31.65 21.00
CA SER A 886 -1.35 -31.49 20.14
C SER A 886 -1.32 -32.44 18.94
N LEU A 887 -2.08 -33.55 18.98
CA LEU A 887 -2.21 -34.46 17.83
C LEU A 887 -2.69 -33.74 16.57
N VAL A 888 -3.48 -32.67 16.69
CA VAL A 888 -3.92 -31.83 15.57
C VAL A 888 -2.72 -31.28 14.80
N LEU A 889 -1.68 -30.86 15.50
CA LEU A 889 -0.45 -30.37 14.91
C LEU A 889 0.38 -31.52 14.29
N TRP A 890 0.55 -32.62 15.02
CA TRP A 890 1.36 -33.75 14.58
C TRP A 890 0.79 -34.50 13.38
N VAL A 891 -0.52 -34.65 13.29
CA VAL A 891 -1.20 -35.25 12.13
C VAL A 891 -0.90 -34.44 10.87
N ARG A 892 -0.95 -33.12 10.95
CA ARG A 892 -0.59 -32.26 9.82
C ARG A 892 0.89 -32.35 9.45
N GLU A 893 1.79 -32.35 10.43
CA GLU A 893 3.23 -32.51 10.18
C GLU A 893 3.56 -33.86 9.53
N LEU A 894 2.94 -34.91 9.98
CA LEU A 894 3.07 -36.23 9.35
C LEU A 894 2.59 -36.22 7.90
N TRP A 895 1.41 -35.60 7.65
CA TRP A 895 0.87 -35.44 6.30
C TRP A 895 1.79 -34.64 5.40
N HIS A 896 2.35 -33.55 5.93
CA HIS A 896 3.32 -32.72 5.23
C HIS A 896 4.62 -33.48 4.91
N ALA A 897 5.10 -34.31 5.82
CA ALA A 897 6.29 -35.15 5.63
C ALA A 897 6.07 -36.25 4.56
N ILE A 898 4.87 -36.81 4.49
CA ILE A 898 4.52 -37.85 3.49
C ILE A 898 4.40 -37.27 2.09
N ARG A 899 3.97 -36.00 1.96
CA ARG A 899 3.79 -35.34 0.66
C ARG A 899 5.08 -34.72 0.09
N LYS A 900 6.11 -34.54 0.88
CA LYS A 900 7.46 -34.21 0.43
C LYS A 900 8.22 -35.42 -0.10
#